data_9df7579737490b75a63e4046e70625f6
#
_entry.id   9df7579737490b75a63e4046e70625f6
#
_cell.length_a   1.000
_cell.length_b   1.000
_cell.length_c   1.000
_cell.angle_alpha   90.00
_cell.angle_beta   90.00
_cell.angle_gamma   90.00
#
_symmetry.space_group_name_H-M   'P 1'
#
loop_
_entity.id
_entity.type
_entity.pdbx_description
1 polymer ?
#
loop_
_entity_poly.entity_id
_entity_poly.type
_entity_poly.pdbx_seq_one_letter_code
_entity_poly.pdbx_strand_id
1 'polypeptide(L)'
;MKKRILSILLALCMLFCLVPITVFAAGELPDVKLSVPTTFDKTVDLTKQNGELKIKDSKTYLIKGSADPNWYFQYRIKIDGKNNTPHIFLDGVRIQAPEDGPAIELYGGASACLYFIGNDSELIGAENFAALQKNKTDGYLRVLVQTGTKLTCQGGTYGAGIGGSKVGIKNFSQGHGMNLHFGSLATDIYGGEILATSGAFGAGIGGGQGGGQGGVGRYIYIKGGTVNAGSSTCGAGIGSGDQDGQNNSEDAYHIEISGGTVNAWSNYAGAGIGGGRNGSGRDISITGGNVKAQGWWGAGIGGGMNGDSGNILIKDTTITAQSLPLYPNPQYEDAAISGGPAVAVGRGSNRLGWTSVLFNPEFGLLHEENVKIGASDGKTVQLSATGWQWRRSQGQYEWDWGTTTELLIPNENGRVDLQRLSLPYACNYGRVIGRLELHCEESTCSHELGWTDRDGCHIWACKKCGARDPAAEMSKQNAKHIPGDWSNQKQLCTVCGHVLERDTKAPVMETLTDGESYIVEDNIDGNPGAYTFTVSDPAASGETSSGIKSVTINGEPQDGPTYSLSAPDGGNNDAGAEYTVVATDNAGNETTATVRIYRRHHYTVTFDSTGGSEVIEKTMAVTYGEQLGDMPVPMRTGYFFRGWYDAPVEGKCYGNSDGKGTSRYDKTENCTLYAQWVINRYTITFDTVGGSEIAPITQDYDTAITAPADPTREGYTFIGWDMEIPATMPAENITIKAKWKDIKKPTGEIKISENS
;
A
#
# COMPACT_ATOMS: atom_id res chain seq x y z
N MET A 1 45.59 28.08 -10.85
CA MET A 1 44.21 27.72 -11.23
C MET A 1 43.89 26.23 -11.11
N LYS A 2 44.75 25.28 -11.51
CA LYS A 2 44.47 23.83 -11.45
C LYS A 2 44.25 23.26 -10.02
N LYS A 3 44.89 23.79 -8.97
CA LYS A 3 44.70 23.31 -7.58
C LYS A 3 43.39 23.76 -6.92
N ARG A 4 42.80 24.88 -7.37
CA ARG A 4 41.49 25.35 -6.85
C ARG A 4 40.29 24.65 -7.49
N ILE A 5 40.44 24.21 -8.73
CA ILE A 5 39.39 23.43 -9.43
C ILE A 5 39.32 22.00 -8.85
N LEU A 6 40.45 21.41 -8.51
CA LEU A 6 40.50 20.09 -7.86
C LEU A 6 39.90 20.10 -6.44
N SER A 7 40.09 21.20 -5.68
CA SER A 7 39.49 21.36 -4.34
C SER A 7 37.97 21.56 -4.40
N ILE A 8 37.46 22.23 -5.42
CA ILE A 8 36.02 22.43 -5.63
C ILE A 8 35.37 21.12 -6.12
N LEU A 9 36.02 20.35 -6.98
CA LEU A 9 35.56 19.02 -7.38
C LEU A 9 35.59 18.02 -6.20
N LEU A 10 36.62 18.05 -5.36
CA LEU A 10 36.65 17.22 -4.15
C LEU A 10 35.58 17.65 -3.12
N ALA A 11 35.33 18.95 -2.95
CA ALA A 11 34.26 19.45 -2.08
C ALA A 11 32.87 19.10 -2.60
N LEU A 12 32.64 19.13 -3.93
CA LEU A 12 31.39 18.64 -4.51
C LEU A 12 31.26 17.10 -4.37
N CYS A 13 32.32 16.33 -4.56
CA CYS A 13 32.27 14.90 -4.29
C CYS A 13 32.03 14.57 -2.80
N MET A 14 32.57 15.36 -1.86
CA MET A 14 32.31 15.15 -0.43
C MET A 14 30.91 15.61 -0.02
N LEU A 15 30.30 16.58 -0.70
CA LEU A 15 28.88 16.96 -0.44
C LEU A 15 27.89 15.87 -0.88
N PHE A 16 28.26 15.02 -1.87
CA PHE A 16 27.44 13.88 -2.29
C PHE A 16 27.70 12.60 -1.48
N CYS A 17 28.76 12.54 -0.67
CA CYS A 17 29.06 11.42 0.22
C CYS A 17 28.54 11.61 1.65
N LEU A 18 27.97 12.78 1.98
CA LEU A 18 27.40 13.09 3.30
C LEU A 18 25.87 13.14 3.29
N VAL A 19 25.21 12.28 2.53
CA VAL A 19 23.88 11.87 2.93
C VAL A 19 24.09 10.89 4.09
N PRO A 20 23.67 11.21 5.32
CA PRO A 20 23.76 10.26 6.41
C PRO A 20 23.04 9.00 5.96
N ILE A 21 23.68 7.85 6.18
CA ILE A 21 23.04 6.54 6.07
C ILE A 21 22.04 6.47 7.23
N THR A 22 20.97 7.23 7.14
CA THR A 22 19.78 6.94 7.90
C THR A 22 19.29 5.61 7.34
N VAL A 23 19.28 4.59 8.17
CA VAL A 23 18.53 3.36 7.93
C VAL A 23 17.09 3.83 7.69
N PHE A 24 16.70 3.95 6.42
CA PHE A 24 15.31 4.22 6.07
C PHE A 24 14.53 2.98 6.50
N ALA A 25 13.91 3.06 7.65
CA ALA A 25 12.77 2.24 7.96
C ALA A 25 11.79 2.43 6.79
N ALA A 26 11.34 1.32 6.19
CA ALA A 26 10.36 1.21 5.11
C ALA A 26 9.71 2.55 4.72
N GLY A 27 10.30 3.28 3.79
CA GLY A 27 9.84 4.60 3.38
C GLY A 27 10.19 4.90 1.92
N GLU A 28 9.47 5.82 1.34
CA GLU A 28 9.67 6.26 -0.04
C GLU A 28 11.07 6.84 -0.23
N LEU A 29 11.84 6.27 -1.16
CA LEU A 29 13.16 6.80 -1.49
C LEU A 29 13.03 8.11 -2.31
N PRO A 30 13.94 9.10 -2.09
CA PRO A 30 13.92 10.32 -2.88
C PRO A 30 14.08 10.05 -4.37
N ASP A 31 13.52 10.94 -5.20
CA ASP A 31 13.62 10.81 -6.66
C ASP A 31 15.06 10.94 -7.15
N VAL A 32 15.39 10.23 -8.22
CA VAL A 32 16.75 10.20 -8.78
C VAL A 32 16.78 10.98 -10.08
N LYS A 33 17.58 12.06 -10.10
CA LYS A 33 17.89 12.85 -11.30
C LYS A 33 19.29 12.56 -11.86
N LEU A 34 19.84 11.38 -11.57
CA LEU A 34 21.21 11.03 -11.94
C LEU A 34 21.27 10.70 -13.44
N SER A 35 22.09 11.43 -14.19
CA SER A 35 22.47 11.03 -15.55
C SER A 35 23.42 9.84 -15.53
N VAL A 36 23.49 9.08 -16.63
CA VAL A 36 24.46 7.99 -16.76
C VAL A 36 25.89 8.55 -16.60
N PRO A 37 26.70 8.03 -15.66
CA PRO A 37 28.06 8.53 -15.44
C PRO A 37 28.93 8.31 -16.70
N THR A 38 29.86 9.22 -16.93
CA THR A 38 30.87 9.07 -17.99
C THR A 38 32.03 8.15 -17.59
N THR A 39 32.20 7.90 -16.28
CA THR A 39 33.24 7.03 -15.73
C THR A 39 32.64 6.13 -14.64
N PHE A 40 33.16 4.90 -14.55
CA PHE A 40 32.73 3.90 -13.59
C PHE A 40 33.93 3.41 -12.78
N ASP A 41 33.72 3.09 -11.49
CA ASP A 41 34.79 2.53 -10.65
C ASP A 41 35.23 1.14 -11.16
N LYS A 42 34.27 0.37 -11.67
CA LYS A 42 34.53 -0.95 -12.24
C LYS A 42 33.68 -1.19 -13.49
N THR A 43 34.31 -1.77 -14.52
CA THR A 43 33.61 -2.28 -15.71
C THR A 43 33.83 -3.79 -15.77
N VAL A 44 32.71 -4.53 -15.91
CA VAL A 44 32.69 -5.99 -16.03
C VAL A 44 32.05 -6.36 -17.37
N ASP A 45 32.73 -7.17 -18.14
CA ASP A 45 32.22 -7.76 -19.38
C ASP A 45 31.82 -9.21 -19.09
N LEU A 46 30.52 -9.50 -19.10
CA LEU A 46 30.01 -10.84 -18.77
C LEU A 46 30.44 -11.92 -19.75
N THR A 47 30.80 -11.56 -20.99
CA THR A 47 31.30 -12.54 -21.99
C THR A 47 32.66 -13.10 -21.57
N LYS A 48 33.39 -12.41 -20.71
CA LYS A 48 34.71 -12.80 -20.15
C LYS A 48 34.62 -13.33 -18.73
N GLN A 49 33.44 -13.27 -18.10
CA GLN A 49 33.23 -13.70 -16.73
C GLN A 49 32.95 -15.21 -16.70
N ASN A 50 33.74 -15.95 -15.93
CA ASN A 50 33.54 -17.38 -15.71
C ASN A 50 33.22 -17.63 -14.24
N GLY A 51 31.95 -17.89 -13.95
CA GLY A 51 31.44 -18.09 -12.60
C GLY A 51 30.63 -16.92 -12.06
N GLU A 52 30.11 -17.06 -10.84
CA GLU A 52 29.27 -16.08 -10.15
C GLU A 52 29.98 -14.72 -9.99
N LEU A 53 29.31 -13.65 -10.40
CA LEU A 53 29.79 -12.28 -10.17
C LEU A 53 29.35 -11.78 -8.80
N LYS A 54 30.30 -11.58 -7.87
CA LYS A 54 30.01 -11.07 -6.52
C LYS A 54 30.34 -9.60 -6.39
N ILE A 55 29.35 -8.81 -5.95
CA ILE A 55 29.47 -7.37 -5.67
C ILE A 55 29.32 -7.17 -4.16
N LYS A 56 30.36 -6.63 -3.50
CA LYS A 56 30.45 -6.52 -2.03
C LYS A 56 30.77 -5.12 -1.54
N ASP A 57 30.87 -4.15 -2.41
CA ASP A 57 31.23 -2.77 -2.09
C ASP A 57 30.18 -1.79 -2.66
N SER A 58 30.24 -0.52 -2.24
CA SER A 58 29.31 0.54 -2.67
C SER A 58 29.79 1.29 -3.92
N LYS A 59 30.61 0.65 -4.77
CA LYS A 59 31.14 1.26 -5.98
C LYS A 59 30.12 1.36 -7.10
N THR A 60 30.45 2.19 -8.07
CA THR A 60 29.70 2.32 -9.31
C THR A 60 30.22 1.34 -10.35
N TYR A 61 29.37 0.44 -10.79
CA TYR A 61 29.69 -0.61 -11.75
C TYR A 61 29.07 -0.34 -13.11
N LEU A 62 29.79 -0.65 -14.17
CA LEU A 62 29.21 -0.89 -15.51
C LEU A 62 29.36 -2.37 -15.83
N ILE A 63 28.23 -3.06 -16.00
CA ILE A 63 28.18 -4.46 -16.41
C ILE A 63 27.66 -4.53 -17.84
N LYS A 64 28.44 -5.10 -18.71
CA LYS A 64 28.10 -5.26 -20.13
C LYS A 64 27.76 -6.71 -20.44
N GLY A 65 26.63 -6.91 -21.12
CA GLY A 65 26.27 -8.18 -21.74
C GLY A 65 26.94 -8.39 -23.09
N SER A 66 26.44 -9.36 -23.84
CA SER A 66 26.84 -9.65 -25.18
C SER A 66 26.04 -8.83 -26.22
N ALA A 67 26.65 -8.47 -27.30
CA ALA A 67 25.93 -7.92 -28.46
C ALA A 67 25.09 -9.00 -29.19
N ASP A 68 25.38 -10.30 -29.02
CA ASP A 68 24.55 -11.39 -29.51
C ASP A 68 23.27 -11.51 -28.70
N PRO A 69 22.08 -11.33 -29.28
CA PRO A 69 20.82 -11.44 -28.58
C PRO A 69 20.49 -12.85 -28.07
N ASN A 70 21.16 -13.87 -28.57
CA ASN A 70 20.96 -15.26 -28.15
C ASN A 70 21.95 -15.72 -27.08
N TRP A 71 22.90 -14.87 -26.69
CA TRP A 71 23.88 -15.20 -25.67
C TRP A 71 23.35 -14.84 -24.27
N TYR A 72 23.42 -15.81 -23.37
CA TYR A 72 23.06 -15.62 -21.96
C TYR A 72 24.22 -15.99 -21.05
N PHE A 73 24.46 -15.13 -20.05
CA PHE A 73 25.33 -15.45 -18.94
C PHE A 73 24.70 -16.57 -18.09
N GLN A 74 25.41 -17.67 -17.90
CA GLN A 74 24.91 -18.90 -17.27
C GLN A 74 25.11 -18.95 -15.74
N TYR A 75 25.62 -17.88 -15.17
CA TYR A 75 25.82 -17.74 -13.73
C TYR A 75 24.99 -16.56 -13.23
N ARG A 76 24.93 -16.41 -11.91
CA ARG A 76 24.20 -15.29 -11.29
C ARG A 76 25.11 -14.11 -10.98
N ILE A 77 24.50 -12.94 -10.80
CA ILE A 77 25.10 -11.77 -10.17
C ILE A 77 24.60 -11.72 -8.73
N LYS A 78 25.53 -11.82 -7.76
CA LYS A 78 25.21 -11.76 -6.35
C LYS A 78 25.68 -10.44 -5.72
N ILE A 79 24.74 -9.66 -5.19
CA ILE A 79 24.99 -8.42 -4.48
C ILE A 79 24.91 -8.73 -2.99
N ASP A 80 26.06 -8.64 -2.30
CA ASP A 80 26.25 -9.09 -0.93
C ASP A 80 26.84 -7.96 -0.08
N GLY A 81 26.13 -7.57 0.98
CA GLY A 81 26.63 -6.54 1.88
C GLY A 81 25.54 -5.71 2.52
N LYS A 82 25.28 -5.94 3.82
CA LYS A 82 24.19 -5.31 4.59
C LYS A 82 24.28 -3.78 4.65
N ASN A 83 25.50 -3.20 4.53
CA ASN A 83 25.73 -1.76 4.66
C ASN A 83 26.23 -1.10 3.37
N ASN A 84 26.17 -1.81 2.25
CA ASN A 84 26.65 -1.34 0.96
C ASN A 84 25.49 -1.12 0.01
N THR A 85 25.51 0.00 -0.71
CA THR A 85 24.53 0.31 -1.75
C THR A 85 25.27 0.58 -3.06
N PRO A 86 25.61 -0.44 -3.84
CA PRO A 86 26.24 -0.25 -5.14
C PRO A 86 25.26 0.40 -6.12
N HIS A 87 25.82 1.22 -7.02
CA HIS A 87 25.17 1.72 -8.20
C HIS A 87 25.62 0.89 -9.40
N ILE A 88 24.72 0.09 -9.95
CA ILE A 88 25.07 -0.89 -11.00
C ILE A 88 24.35 -0.54 -12.28
N PHE A 89 25.11 -0.15 -13.28
CA PHE A 89 24.64 0.12 -14.64
C PHE A 89 24.78 -1.16 -15.47
N LEU A 90 23.71 -1.60 -16.08
CA LEU A 90 23.61 -2.85 -16.84
C LEU A 90 23.25 -2.50 -18.28
N ASP A 91 24.13 -2.86 -19.22
CA ASP A 91 23.98 -2.58 -20.65
C ASP A 91 23.89 -3.91 -21.42
N GLY A 92 22.71 -4.21 -21.94
CA GLY A 92 22.43 -5.42 -22.71
C GLY A 92 22.69 -6.73 -21.95
N VAL A 93 22.38 -6.74 -20.65
CA VAL A 93 22.66 -7.90 -19.77
C VAL A 93 21.57 -8.94 -19.90
N ARG A 94 21.91 -10.13 -20.41
CA ARG A 94 21.03 -11.30 -20.47
C ARG A 94 21.58 -12.41 -19.59
N ILE A 95 20.76 -12.90 -18.65
CA ILE A 95 21.14 -13.94 -17.69
C ILE A 95 20.10 -15.04 -17.69
N GLN A 96 20.56 -16.27 -18.00
CA GLN A 96 19.81 -17.50 -17.70
C GLN A 96 20.30 -17.99 -16.35
N ALA A 97 19.44 -17.90 -15.31
CA ALA A 97 19.83 -18.29 -13.97
C ALA A 97 20.24 -19.77 -13.90
N PRO A 98 21.21 -20.12 -13.03
CA PRO A 98 21.48 -21.53 -12.71
C PRO A 98 20.28 -22.18 -12.04
N GLU A 99 20.15 -23.51 -12.12
CA GLU A 99 18.99 -24.27 -11.60
C GLU A 99 18.70 -24.01 -10.11
N ASP A 100 19.71 -23.60 -9.35
CA ASP A 100 19.65 -23.39 -7.90
C ASP A 100 19.55 -21.91 -7.48
N GLY A 101 19.17 -20.98 -8.39
CA GLY A 101 19.17 -19.58 -8.02
C GLY A 101 18.46 -18.60 -8.95
N PRO A 102 18.46 -17.33 -8.57
CA PRO A 102 18.01 -16.21 -9.38
C PRO A 102 19.10 -15.75 -10.37
N ALA A 103 18.70 -14.95 -11.37
CA ALA A 103 19.67 -14.31 -12.27
C ALA A 103 20.46 -13.21 -11.55
N ILE A 104 19.78 -12.37 -10.77
CA ILE A 104 20.42 -11.38 -9.88
C ILE A 104 19.85 -11.56 -8.48
N GLU A 105 20.74 -11.63 -7.48
CA GLU A 105 20.41 -11.85 -6.08
C GLU A 105 20.89 -10.70 -5.19
N LEU A 106 19.96 -10.06 -4.45
CA LEU A 106 20.30 -9.22 -3.31
C LEU A 106 20.34 -10.10 -2.05
N TYR A 107 21.53 -10.41 -1.58
CA TYR A 107 21.75 -11.34 -0.48
C TYR A 107 21.93 -10.62 0.86
N GLY A 108 21.45 -11.23 1.96
CA GLY A 108 21.76 -10.79 3.31
C GLY A 108 21.22 -9.41 3.72
N GLY A 109 20.16 -8.92 3.07
CA GLY A 109 19.60 -7.59 3.34
C GLY A 109 20.35 -6.46 2.64
N ALA A 110 21.04 -6.75 1.54
CA ALA A 110 21.72 -5.75 0.72
C ALA A 110 20.75 -4.75 0.09
N SER A 111 21.21 -3.50 -0.08
CA SER A 111 20.58 -2.49 -0.92
C SER A 111 21.29 -2.39 -2.26
N ALA A 112 20.56 -2.05 -3.34
CA ALA A 112 21.17 -1.76 -4.63
C ALA A 112 20.32 -0.80 -5.46
N CYS A 113 21.00 0.02 -6.28
CA CYS A 113 20.39 0.78 -7.36
C CYS A 113 20.86 0.16 -8.70
N LEU A 114 19.94 -0.43 -9.44
CA LEU A 114 20.17 -1.04 -10.73
C LEU A 114 19.66 -0.11 -11.83
N TYR A 115 20.51 0.24 -12.77
CA TYR A 115 20.24 1.12 -13.90
C TYR A 115 20.41 0.32 -15.19
N PHE A 116 19.30 -0.01 -15.85
CA PHE A 116 19.32 -0.68 -17.15
C PHE A 116 19.40 0.37 -18.23
N ILE A 117 20.48 0.34 -19.00
CA ILE A 117 20.85 1.36 -19.96
C ILE A 117 21.23 0.76 -21.32
N GLY A 118 21.25 1.59 -22.35
CA GLY A 118 21.74 1.21 -23.70
C GLY A 118 20.86 0.17 -24.34
N ASN A 119 21.25 -1.09 -24.24
CA ASN A 119 20.57 -2.21 -24.88
C ASN A 119 19.60 -2.92 -23.92
N ASP A 120 18.59 -3.59 -24.48
CA ASP A 120 17.61 -4.37 -23.72
C ASP A 120 18.27 -5.49 -22.91
N SER A 121 17.77 -5.66 -21.69
CA SER A 121 18.26 -6.66 -20.77
C SER A 121 17.17 -7.69 -20.44
N GLU A 122 17.59 -8.94 -20.22
CA GLU A 122 16.70 -10.05 -19.93
C GLU A 122 17.24 -10.93 -18.80
N LEU A 123 16.41 -11.14 -17.78
CA LEU A 123 16.74 -11.95 -16.62
C LEU A 123 15.72 -13.08 -16.51
N ILE A 124 16.20 -14.33 -16.48
CA ILE A 124 15.37 -15.53 -16.39
C ILE A 124 15.74 -16.26 -15.10
N GLY A 125 14.77 -16.40 -14.19
CA GLY A 125 14.92 -17.13 -12.94
C GLY A 125 14.75 -18.64 -13.12
N ALA A 126 15.38 -19.43 -12.26
CA ALA A 126 15.12 -20.87 -12.19
C ALA A 126 13.75 -21.17 -11.59
N GLU A 127 13.28 -22.42 -11.66
CA GLU A 127 11.89 -22.82 -11.33
C GLU A 127 11.34 -22.24 -10.04
N ASN A 128 12.14 -22.25 -8.99
CA ASN A 128 11.72 -21.80 -7.64
C ASN A 128 12.11 -20.34 -7.33
N PHE A 129 12.76 -19.63 -8.26
CA PHE A 129 13.42 -18.37 -7.97
C PHE A 129 12.85 -17.22 -8.77
N ALA A 130 12.91 -16.03 -8.18
CA ALA A 130 12.70 -14.79 -8.90
C ALA A 130 13.83 -14.58 -9.93
N ALA A 131 13.54 -13.88 -11.02
CA ALA A 131 14.59 -13.48 -11.94
C ALA A 131 15.52 -12.44 -11.30
N LEU A 132 14.95 -11.41 -10.70
CA LEU A 132 15.65 -10.41 -9.88
C LEU A 132 15.14 -10.51 -8.44
N GLN A 133 15.98 -11.07 -7.57
CA GLN A 133 15.57 -11.47 -6.22
C GLN A 133 15.90 -10.44 -5.14
N LYS A 134 14.89 -10.11 -4.33
CA LYS A 134 14.98 -9.31 -3.11
C LYS A 134 14.05 -9.90 -2.05
N ASN A 135 14.57 -10.84 -1.26
CA ASN A 135 13.81 -11.64 -0.30
C ASN A 135 13.78 -11.11 1.14
N LYS A 136 14.63 -10.16 1.52
CA LYS A 136 14.77 -9.71 2.90
C LYS A 136 14.02 -8.40 3.13
N THR A 137 13.59 -8.19 4.37
CA THR A 137 13.00 -6.94 4.84
C THR A 137 14.01 -5.79 4.86
N ASP A 138 15.25 -6.12 5.26
CA ASP A 138 16.34 -5.15 5.29
C ASP A 138 16.79 -4.73 3.89
N GLY A 139 17.24 -3.50 3.76
CA GLY A 139 17.71 -2.94 2.51
C GLY A 139 16.60 -2.71 1.47
N TYR A 140 16.97 -2.16 0.34
CA TYR A 140 16.04 -1.86 -0.76
C TYR A 140 16.61 -2.24 -2.12
N LEU A 141 15.73 -2.43 -3.09
CA LEU A 141 16.06 -2.57 -4.49
C LEU A 141 15.42 -1.43 -5.27
N ARG A 142 16.23 -0.60 -5.91
CA ARG A 142 15.77 0.39 -6.88
C ARG A 142 16.09 -0.07 -8.29
N VAL A 143 15.09 -0.08 -9.16
CA VAL A 143 15.21 -0.44 -10.58
C VAL A 143 14.84 0.76 -11.43
N LEU A 144 15.77 1.22 -12.24
CA LEU A 144 15.63 2.33 -13.18
C LEU A 144 15.97 1.83 -14.58
N VAL A 145 15.08 2.07 -15.54
CA VAL A 145 15.27 1.67 -16.94
C VAL A 145 15.33 2.92 -17.80
N GLN A 146 16.40 3.09 -18.55
CA GLN A 146 16.61 4.24 -19.42
C GLN A 146 15.50 4.31 -20.49
N THR A 147 15.08 5.50 -20.81
CA THR A 147 14.09 5.75 -21.87
C THR A 147 14.57 5.13 -23.20
N GLY A 148 13.71 4.36 -23.83
CA GLY A 148 14.03 3.61 -25.05
C GLY A 148 14.67 2.22 -24.81
N THR A 149 14.91 1.85 -23.54
CA THR A 149 15.45 0.54 -23.14
C THR A 149 14.35 -0.31 -22.47
N LYS A 150 14.46 -1.63 -22.60
CA LYS A 150 13.56 -2.60 -21.98
C LYS A 150 14.31 -3.55 -21.05
N LEU A 151 13.71 -3.80 -19.88
CA LEU A 151 14.09 -4.86 -18.95
C LEU A 151 13.01 -5.94 -18.94
N THR A 152 13.36 -7.16 -19.30
CA THR A 152 12.49 -8.33 -19.14
C THR A 152 12.97 -9.18 -17.98
N CYS A 153 12.07 -9.46 -17.01
CA CYS A 153 12.32 -10.33 -15.87
C CYS A 153 11.29 -11.47 -15.85
N GLN A 154 11.72 -12.67 -16.15
CA GLN A 154 10.88 -13.87 -16.12
C GLN A 154 11.26 -14.72 -14.91
N GLY A 155 10.42 -14.70 -13.87
CA GLY A 155 10.55 -15.61 -12.72
C GLY A 155 10.21 -17.04 -13.11
N GLY A 156 10.69 -18.00 -12.32
CA GLY A 156 10.31 -19.40 -12.47
C GLY A 156 8.86 -19.65 -12.05
N THR A 157 8.43 -20.90 -12.06
CA THR A 157 7.05 -21.32 -11.75
C THR A 157 6.57 -20.76 -10.40
N TYR A 158 7.44 -20.74 -9.41
CA TYR A 158 7.14 -20.35 -8.03
C TYR A 158 7.77 -19.01 -7.59
N GLY A 159 8.68 -18.47 -8.36
CA GLY A 159 9.33 -17.19 -8.10
C GLY A 159 8.64 -16.02 -8.76
N ALA A 160 8.78 -14.83 -8.19
CA ALA A 160 8.34 -13.59 -8.81
C ALA A 160 9.19 -13.24 -10.05
N GLY A 161 8.68 -12.39 -10.95
CA GLY A 161 9.54 -11.75 -11.96
C GLY A 161 10.60 -10.90 -11.27
N ILE A 162 10.18 -9.99 -10.38
CA ILE A 162 11.06 -9.19 -9.53
C ILE A 162 10.55 -9.29 -8.08
N GLY A 163 11.39 -9.73 -7.15
CA GLY A 163 11.07 -9.78 -5.73
C GLY A 163 11.39 -11.11 -5.06
N GLY A 164 10.38 -11.83 -4.58
CA GLY A 164 10.51 -13.05 -3.78
C GLY A 164 10.64 -14.34 -4.60
N SER A 165 11.37 -15.29 -4.06
CA SER A 165 11.41 -16.67 -4.53
C SER A 165 10.47 -17.55 -3.73
N LYS A 166 10.33 -18.86 -4.07
CA LYS A 166 9.50 -19.81 -3.32
C LYS A 166 9.94 -19.90 -1.86
N VAL A 167 8.98 -19.93 -0.94
CA VAL A 167 9.25 -20.19 0.49
C VAL A 167 9.67 -21.65 0.74
N GLY A 168 10.56 -21.87 1.69
CA GLY A 168 10.94 -23.23 2.13
C GLY A 168 12.04 -23.90 1.35
N ILE A 169 12.72 -23.23 0.42
CA ILE A 169 13.92 -23.74 -0.24
C ILE A 169 15.13 -23.53 0.69
N LYS A 170 16.09 -24.46 0.69
CA LYS A 170 17.33 -24.37 1.47
C LYS A 170 17.92 -22.94 1.42
N ASN A 171 18.11 -22.32 2.60
CA ASN A 171 18.63 -20.96 2.81
C ASN A 171 17.67 -19.78 2.43
N PHE A 172 16.43 -20.04 2.02
CA PHE A 172 15.44 -19.02 1.70
C PHE A 172 14.19 -19.23 2.53
N SER A 173 14.20 -18.71 3.77
CA SER A 173 13.09 -18.84 4.72
C SER A 173 11.91 -17.92 4.42
N GLN A 174 12.08 -16.92 3.54
CA GLN A 174 11.07 -15.91 3.27
C GLN A 174 11.01 -15.61 1.75
N GLY A 175 9.87 -15.88 1.15
CA GLY A 175 9.61 -15.58 -0.27
C GLY A 175 9.07 -14.18 -0.52
N HIS A 176 9.34 -13.23 0.38
CA HIS A 176 8.80 -11.89 0.31
C HIS A 176 9.50 -11.05 -0.77
N GLY A 177 8.74 -10.23 -1.49
CA GLY A 177 9.28 -9.14 -2.31
C GLY A 177 9.03 -7.81 -1.59
N MET A 178 10.09 -7.22 -1.02
CA MET A 178 9.95 -6.07 -0.12
C MET A 178 10.93 -4.94 -0.46
N ASN A 179 10.50 -3.70 -0.20
CA ASN A 179 11.27 -2.48 -0.44
C ASN A 179 11.74 -2.38 -1.90
N LEU A 180 10.77 -2.48 -2.82
CA LEU A 180 10.98 -2.46 -4.26
C LEU A 180 10.59 -1.08 -4.81
N HIS A 181 11.51 -0.40 -5.47
CA HIS A 181 11.31 0.94 -6.00
C HIS A 181 11.56 0.96 -7.51
N PHE A 182 10.59 1.44 -8.28
CA PHE A 182 10.62 1.44 -9.74
C PHE A 182 10.42 2.83 -10.32
N GLY A 183 11.21 3.13 -11.35
CA GLY A 183 11.10 4.36 -12.11
C GLY A 183 11.53 5.62 -11.35
N SER A 184 11.33 6.75 -11.99
CA SER A 184 11.65 8.10 -11.51
C SER A 184 10.65 9.07 -12.13
N LEU A 185 10.39 10.20 -11.49
CA LEU A 185 9.64 11.32 -12.08
C LEU A 185 10.41 11.98 -13.23
N ALA A 186 11.73 11.77 -13.31
CA ALA A 186 12.56 12.18 -14.46
C ALA A 186 12.39 11.19 -15.61
N THR A 187 11.21 11.15 -16.22
CA THR A 187 10.85 10.20 -17.29
C THR A 187 11.58 10.42 -18.60
N ASP A 188 12.15 11.59 -18.83
CA ASP A 188 13.06 11.91 -19.93
C ASP A 188 14.33 11.03 -19.91
N ILE A 189 14.79 10.62 -18.73
CA ILE A 189 15.97 9.79 -18.53
C ILE A 189 15.58 8.33 -18.24
N TYR A 190 14.59 8.12 -17.35
CA TYR A 190 14.22 6.80 -16.83
C TYR A 190 12.74 6.45 -17.08
N GLY A 191 12.29 6.67 -18.32
CA GLY A 191 10.95 6.34 -18.80
C GLY A 191 10.85 4.99 -19.52
N GLY A 192 11.87 4.12 -19.41
CA GLY A 192 11.94 2.84 -20.11
C GLY A 192 10.90 1.82 -19.64
N GLU A 193 10.93 0.65 -20.26
CA GLU A 193 9.96 -0.43 -20.05
C GLU A 193 10.50 -1.54 -19.14
N ILE A 194 9.69 -1.96 -18.18
CA ILE A 194 9.89 -3.17 -17.37
C ILE A 194 8.78 -4.16 -17.73
N LEU A 195 9.15 -5.37 -18.11
CA LEU A 195 8.26 -6.53 -18.22
C LEU A 195 8.66 -7.55 -17.16
N ALA A 196 7.86 -7.70 -16.11
CA ALA A 196 8.11 -8.63 -15.03
C ALA A 196 7.00 -9.68 -14.96
N THR A 197 7.31 -10.93 -15.21
CA THR A 197 6.34 -12.02 -15.22
C THR A 197 6.78 -13.17 -14.32
N SER A 198 5.84 -13.83 -13.67
CA SER A 198 6.08 -15.11 -13.00
C SER A 198 5.52 -16.27 -13.83
N GLY A 199 6.08 -17.47 -13.61
CA GLY A 199 5.61 -18.67 -14.31
C GLY A 199 4.19 -19.07 -13.94
N ALA A 200 3.86 -19.18 -12.64
CA ALA A 200 2.52 -19.58 -12.20
C ALA A 200 2.10 -18.99 -10.85
N PHE A 201 2.86 -19.22 -9.82
CA PHE A 201 2.44 -18.97 -8.43
C PHE A 201 3.07 -17.74 -7.79
N GLY A 202 4.15 -17.20 -8.34
CA GLY A 202 4.73 -15.94 -7.91
C GLY A 202 3.97 -14.73 -8.45
N ALA A 203 4.20 -13.56 -7.89
CA ALA A 203 3.75 -12.29 -8.46
C ALA A 203 4.63 -11.88 -9.66
N GLY A 204 4.12 -11.05 -10.55
CA GLY A 204 4.98 -10.38 -11.54
C GLY A 204 6.03 -9.53 -10.83
N ILE A 205 5.59 -8.63 -9.95
CA ILE A 205 6.44 -7.86 -9.04
C ILE A 205 5.94 -8.08 -7.61
N GLY A 206 6.79 -8.57 -6.72
CA GLY A 206 6.46 -8.78 -5.31
C GLY A 206 6.81 -10.16 -4.78
N GLY A 207 5.87 -10.86 -4.15
CA GLY A 207 6.12 -12.14 -3.49
C GLY A 207 6.25 -13.35 -4.44
N GLY A 208 7.08 -14.33 -4.07
CA GLY A 208 7.04 -15.66 -4.65
C GLY A 208 5.93 -16.51 -4.06
N GLN A 209 5.80 -17.80 -4.43
CA GLN A 209 4.85 -18.71 -3.80
C GLN A 209 5.19 -18.91 -2.33
N GLY A 210 4.17 -18.79 -1.46
CA GLY A 210 4.27 -19.10 -0.06
C GLY A 210 3.71 -20.47 0.28
N GLY A 211 4.39 -21.23 1.15
CA GLY A 211 3.85 -22.41 1.80
C GLY A 211 3.59 -22.08 3.27
N GLY A 212 2.37 -21.72 3.63
CA GLY A 212 1.95 -21.49 5.03
C GLY A 212 2.45 -20.19 5.71
N GLN A 213 3.49 -19.55 5.21
CA GLN A 213 3.95 -18.21 5.60
C GLN A 213 4.36 -17.48 4.32
N GLY A 214 3.38 -16.94 3.64
CA GLY A 214 3.36 -16.55 2.25
C GLY A 214 4.44 -15.65 1.71
N GLY A 215 4.62 -15.72 0.42
CA GLY A 215 5.35 -14.73 -0.36
C GLY A 215 4.60 -13.41 -0.49
N VAL A 216 4.81 -12.50 0.43
CA VAL A 216 4.15 -11.17 0.37
C VAL A 216 4.91 -10.20 -0.51
N GLY A 217 4.17 -9.30 -1.15
CA GLY A 217 4.70 -8.08 -1.73
C GLY A 217 4.39 -6.91 -0.81
N ARG A 218 5.45 -6.28 -0.25
CA ARG A 218 5.29 -5.13 0.66
C ARG A 218 6.25 -4.00 0.30
N TYR A 219 5.80 -2.77 0.52
CA TYR A 219 6.61 -1.58 0.26
C TYR A 219 7.09 -1.53 -1.18
N ILE A 220 6.12 -1.55 -2.11
CA ILE A 220 6.36 -1.48 -3.55
C ILE A 220 5.99 -0.07 -4.02
N TYR A 221 6.97 0.63 -4.59
CA TYR A 221 6.83 2.02 -5.02
C TYR A 221 7.09 2.13 -6.53
N ILE A 222 6.14 2.67 -7.28
CA ILE A 222 6.27 2.93 -8.72
C ILE A 222 6.06 4.42 -8.97
N LYS A 223 7.11 5.10 -9.43
CA LYS A 223 7.12 6.54 -9.66
C LYS A 223 7.08 6.94 -11.14
N GLY A 224 7.44 6.06 -12.04
CA GLY A 224 7.53 6.41 -13.46
C GLY A 224 7.94 5.24 -14.34
N GLY A 225 8.09 5.51 -15.64
CA GLY A 225 8.37 4.51 -16.66
C GLY A 225 7.16 3.67 -17.04
N THR A 226 7.38 2.65 -17.86
CA THR A 226 6.33 1.68 -18.22
C THR A 226 6.58 0.37 -17.49
N VAL A 227 5.65 -0.04 -16.63
CA VAL A 227 5.74 -1.27 -15.84
C VAL A 227 4.64 -2.23 -16.24
N ASN A 228 5.03 -3.34 -16.86
CA ASN A 228 4.16 -4.45 -17.22
C ASN A 228 4.44 -5.61 -16.26
N ALA A 229 3.51 -5.96 -15.39
CA ALA A 229 3.70 -6.97 -14.37
C ALA A 229 2.58 -8.01 -14.37
N GLY A 230 2.93 -9.28 -14.49
CA GLY A 230 1.93 -10.32 -14.64
C GLY A 230 2.26 -11.66 -13.98
N SER A 231 1.20 -12.33 -13.52
CA SER A 231 1.24 -13.73 -13.11
C SER A 231 0.40 -14.59 -14.06
N SER A 232 0.93 -15.73 -14.45
CA SER A 232 0.21 -16.62 -15.38
C SER A 232 -0.95 -17.36 -14.72
N THR A 233 -0.97 -17.52 -13.38
CA THR A 233 -2.06 -18.19 -12.66
C THR A 233 -2.44 -17.51 -11.33
N CYS A 234 -1.80 -17.88 -10.23
CA CYS A 234 -2.33 -17.62 -8.87
C CYS A 234 -1.70 -16.42 -8.15
N GLY A 235 -0.55 -15.94 -8.57
CA GLY A 235 0.06 -14.75 -8.02
C GLY A 235 -0.64 -13.48 -8.50
N ALA A 236 -0.43 -12.36 -7.81
CA ALA A 236 -0.83 -11.04 -8.29
C ALA A 236 0.06 -10.57 -9.45
N GLY A 237 -0.44 -9.63 -10.25
CA GLY A 237 0.44 -8.88 -11.18
C GLY A 237 1.49 -8.10 -10.38
N ILE A 238 1.05 -7.26 -9.44
CA ILE A 238 1.90 -6.54 -8.48
C ILE A 238 1.37 -6.84 -7.08
N GLY A 239 2.18 -7.43 -6.20
CA GLY A 239 1.79 -7.71 -4.83
C GLY A 239 2.23 -9.08 -4.33
N SER A 240 1.33 -9.88 -3.72
CA SER A 240 1.70 -11.19 -3.19
C SER A 240 1.65 -12.30 -4.23
N GLY A 241 2.48 -13.32 -4.02
CA GLY A 241 2.35 -14.59 -4.71
C GLY A 241 1.18 -15.42 -4.17
N ASP A 242 1.04 -16.64 -4.67
CA ASP A 242 0.03 -17.60 -4.21
C ASP A 242 0.24 -17.99 -2.74
N GLN A 243 -0.82 -17.93 -1.96
CA GLN A 243 -0.86 -18.30 -0.56
C GLN A 243 -1.47 -19.72 -0.44
N ASP A 244 -0.67 -20.75 -0.43
CA ASP A 244 -1.12 -22.15 -0.50
C ASP A 244 -1.89 -22.58 0.75
N GLY A 245 -3.21 -22.39 0.73
CA GLY A 245 -4.19 -23.20 1.50
C GLY A 245 -4.31 -23.02 3.01
N GLN A 246 -3.64 -22.09 3.68
CA GLN A 246 -3.78 -21.89 5.12
C GLN A 246 -4.32 -20.48 5.44
N ASN A 247 -5.24 -20.40 6.42
CA ASN A 247 -5.96 -19.19 6.86
C ASN A 247 -5.09 -18.08 7.50
N ASN A 248 -3.79 -18.10 7.36
CA ASN A 248 -2.85 -17.07 7.82
C ASN A 248 -2.26 -16.36 6.62
N SER A 249 -3.12 -15.72 5.84
CA SER A 249 -2.71 -14.95 4.67
C SER A 249 -1.90 -13.72 5.11
N GLU A 250 -0.62 -13.73 4.82
CA GLU A 250 0.14 -12.49 4.81
C GLU A 250 -0.25 -11.70 3.57
N ASP A 251 -0.75 -10.49 3.79
CA ASP A 251 -1.34 -9.64 2.76
C ASP A 251 -0.27 -8.95 1.90
N ALA A 252 -0.60 -8.65 0.66
CA ALA A 252 0.07 -7.59 -0.07
C ALA A 252 -0.24 -6.27 0.64
N TYR A 253 0.81 -5.52 0.98
CA TYR A 253 0.67 -4.37 1.84
C TYR A 253 1.59 -3.23 1.42
N HIS A 254 1.08 -1.99 1.49
CA HIS A 254 1.79 -0.77 1.16
C HIS A 254 2.35 -0.78 -0.28
N ILE A 255 1.44 -0.72 -1.25
CA ILE A 255 1.76 -0.56 -2.67
C ILE A 255 1.42 0.88 -3.06
N GLU A 256 2.41 1.63 -3.54
CA GLU A 256 2.26 3.02 -3.93
C GLU A 256 2.62 3.22 -5.40
N ILE A 257 1.69 3.81 -6.16
CA ILE A 257 1.90 4.18 -7.55
C ILE A 257 1.63 5.67 -7.67
N SER A 258 2.69 6.46 -7.87
CA SER A 258 2.61 7.91 -7.98
C SER A 258 2.89 8.42 -9.39
N GLY A 259 3.18 7.53 -10.35
CA GLY A 259 3.39 7.92 -11.74
C GLY A 259 3.67 6.74 -12.67
N GLY A 260 3.87 7.04 -13.96
CA GLY A 260 4.20 6.08 -15.01
C GLY A 260 2.97 5.42 -15.66
N THR A 261 3.23 4.46 -16.54
CA THR A 261 2.21 3.59 -17.14
C THR A 261 2.36 2.20 -16.55
N VAL A 262 1.35 1.74 -15.82
CA VAL A 262 1.37 0.45 -15.12
C VAL A 262 0.30 -0.46 -15.68
N ASN A 263 0.70 -1.63 -16.18
CA ASN A 263 -0.20 -2.70 -16.60
C ASN A 263 0.07 -3.91 -15.71
N ALA A 264 -0.88 -4.23 -14.85
CA ALA A 264 -0.78 -5.32 -13.89
C ALA A 264 -1.89 -6.34 -14.13
N TRP A 265 -1.55 -7.63 -14.26
CA TRP A 265 -2.55 -8.66 -14.52
C TRP A 265 -2.25 -9.97 -13.80
N SER A 266 -3.33 -10.68 -13.48
CA SER A 266 -3.31 -12.08 -13.08
C SER A 266 -4.27 -12.87 -13.96
N ASN A 267 -3.79 -13.96 -14.55
CA ASN A 267 -4.60 -14.72 -15.52
C ASN A 267 -5.51 -15.78 -14.87
N TYR A 268 -5.56 -15.87 -13.53
CA TYR A 268 -6.44 -16.83 -12.86
C TYR A 268 -6.90 -16.32 -11.49
N ALA A 269 -6.17 -16.57 -10.41
CA ALA A 269 -6.69 -16.40 -9.06
C ALA A 269 -6.16 -15.17 -8.29
N GLY A 270 -5.12 -14.52 -8.77
CA GLY A 270 -4.58 -13.31 -8.15
C GLY A 270 -5.29 -12.04 -8.59
N ALA A 271 -5.10 -10.98 -7.85
CA ALA A 271 -5.47 -9.62 -8.24
C ALA A 271 -4.51 -9.08 -9.33
N GLY A 272 -4.95 -8.08 -10.09
CA GLY A 272 -4.04 -7.28 -10.91
C GLY A 272 -3.00 -6.59 -10.03
N ILE A 273 -3.46 -5.82 -9.04
CA ILE A 273 -2.62 -5.17 -8.02
C ILE A 273 -3.16 -5.57 -6.64
N GLY A 274 -2.35 -6.23 -5.81
CA GLY A 274 -2.72 -6.63 -4.45
C GLY A 274 -2.46 -8.10 -4.13
N GLY A 275 -3.47 -8.84 -3.68
CA GLY A 275 -3.33 -10.22 -3.23
C GLY A 275 -3.18 -11.26 -4.35
N GLY A 276 -2.33 -12.27 -4.16
CA GLY A 276 -2.42 -13.52 -4.89
C GLY A 276 -3.59 -14.37 -4.39
N ARG A 277 -3.76 -15.61 -4.86
CA ARG A 277 -4.79 -16.53 -4.36
C ARG A 277 -4.68 -16.67 -2.84
N ASN A 278 -5.80 -16.55 -2.13
CA ASN A 278 -5.94 -16.54 -0.67
C ASN A 278 -5.22 -15.35 0.03
N GLY A 279 -4.70 -14.37 -0.72
CA GLY A 279 -4.02 -13.18 -0.20
C GLY A 279 -4.89 -11.94 -0.33
N SER A 280 -4.86 -11.07 0.68
CA SER A 280 -5.54 -9.77 0.66
C SER A 280 -4.62 -8.69 0.08
N GLY A 281 -5.23 -7.62 -0.45
CA GLY A 281 -4.50 -6.41 -0.86
C GLY A 281 -4.89 -5.24 0.02
N ARG A 282 -3.92 -4.68 0.78
CA ARG A 282 -4.17 -3.62 1.75
C ARG A 282 -3.21 -2.46 1.58
N ASP A 283 -3.66 -1.27 2.00
CA ASP A 283 -2.84 -0.05 1.97
C ASP A 283 -2.26 0.22 0.57
N ILE A 284 -3.16 0.25 -0.43
CA ILE A 284 -2.80 0.49 -1.83
C ILE A 284 -3.11 1.96 -2.16
N SER A 285 -2.10 2.71 -2.56
CA SER A 285 -2.22 4.13 -2.91
C SER A 285 -1.83 4.36 -4.37
N ILE A 286 -2.75 4.86 -5.17
CA ILE A 286 -2.52 5.20 -6.57
C ILE A 286 -2.86 6.69 -6.75
N THR A 287 -1.82 7.51 -6.84
CA THR A 287 -1.93 8.97 -6.82
C THR A 287 -1.42 9.64 -8.10
N GLY A 288 -1.16 8.86 -9.13
CA GLY A 288 -0.72 9.36 -10.44
C GLY A 288 -0.53 8.25 -11.45
N GLY A 289 -0.21 8.66 -12.69
CA GLY A 289 0.06 7.76 -13.80
C GLY A 289 -1.19 7.26 -14.54
N ASN A 290 -0.97 6.28 -15.40
CA ASN A 290 -1.99 5.55 -16.16
C ASN A 290 -1.93 4.08 -15.77
N VAL A 291 -2.93 3.58 -15.06
CA VAL A 291 -2.91 2.25 -14.46
C VAL A 291 -3.99 1.35 -15.05
N LYS A 292 -3.59 0.19 -15.56
CA LYS A 292 -4.48 -0.90 -15.94
C LYS A 292 -4.24 -2.07 -15.01
N ALA A 293 -5.29 -2.50 -14.31
CA ALA A 293 -5.22 -3.59 -13.36
C ALA A 293 -6.30 -4.62 -13.65
N GLN A 294 -5.90 -5.86 -13.92
CA GLN A 294 -6.80 -6.94 -14.30
C GLN A 294 -6.59 -8.17 -13.42
N GLY A 295 -7.64 -8.58 -12.74
CA GLY A 295 -7.76 -9.91 -12.14
C GLY A 295 -8.73 -10.77 -12.93
N TRP A 296 -8.70 -12.08 -12.73
CA TRP A 296 -9.74 -12.97 -13.25
C TRP A 296 -10.69 -13.36 -12.10
N TRP A 297 -10.24 -14.21 -11.17
CA TRP A 297 -10.97 -14.51 -9.95
C TRP A 297 -10.54 -13.62 -8.78
N GLY A 298 -9.48 -12.86 -8.93
CA GLY A 298 -9.09 -11.77 -8.07
C GLY A 298 -9.65 -10.44 -8.55
N ALA A 299 -9.62 -9.45 -7.69
CA ALA A 299 -9.98 -8.07 -8.02
C ALA A 299 -9.02 -7.49 -9.07
N GLY A 300 -9.45 -6.47 -9.80
CA GLY A 300 -8.52 -5.64 -10.55
C GLY A 300 -7.47 -5.04 -9.59
N ILE A 301 -7.94 -4.37 -8.52
CA ILE A 301 -7.10 -3.82 -7.44
C ILE A 301 -7.68 -4.28 -6.10
N GLY A 302 -6.90 -4.98 -5.27
CA GLY A 302 -7.31 -5.46 -3.95
C GLY A 302 -7.01 -6.92 -3.69
N GLY A 303 -8.01 -7.71 -3.26
CA GLY A 303 -7.83 -9.12 -2.90
C GLY A 303 -7.73 -10.06 -4.11
N GLY A 304 -6.93 -11.10 -3.99
CA GLY A 304 -7.00 -12.27 -4.86
C GLY A 304 -8.22 -13.14 -4.54
N MET A 305 -8.42 -14.26 -5.23
CA MET A 305 -9.47 -15.23 -4.91
C MET A 305 -9.38 -15.64 -3.43
N ASN A 306 -10.48 -15.57 -2.70
CA ASN A 306 -10.61 -15.75 -1.24
C ASN A 306 -9.89 -14.67 -0.40
N GLY A 307 -9.34 -13.63 -1.01
CA GLY A 307 -8.67 -12.53 -0.33
C GLY A 307 -9.58 -11.33 -0.11
N ASP A 308 -9.29 -10.59 0.95
CA ASP A 308 -9.95 -9.34 1.30
C ASP A 308 -9.22 -8.12 0.71
N SER A 309 -9.75 -6.94 0.98
CA SER A 309 -9.10 -5.67 0.66
C SER A 309 -9.15 -4.73 1.86
N GLY A 310 -8.27 -3.72 1.88
CA GLY A 310 -8.32 -2.68 2.90
C GLY A 310 -7.49 -1.46 2.51
N ASN A 311 -7.97 -0.25 2.85
CA ASN A 311 -7.29 1.03 2.64
C ASN A 311 -6.78 1.21 1.20
N ILE A 312 -7.70 1.36 0.23
CA ILE A 312 -7.34 1.67 -1.16
C ILE A 312 -7.61 3.14 -1.42
N LEU A 313 -6.58 3.89 -1.79
CA LEU A 313 -6.67 5.28 -2.21
C LEU A 313 -6.37 5.41 -3.70
N ILE A 314 -7.31 6.01 -4.44
CA ILE A 314 -7.15 6.32 -5.87
C ILE A 314 -7.38 7.82 -6.03
N LYS A 315 -6.36 8.55 -6.49
CA LYS A 315 -6.44 9.99 -6.61
C LYS A 315 -5.61 10.50 -7.79
N ASP A 316 -6.10 11.50 -8.53
CA ASP A 316 -5.37 12.21 -9.60
C ASP A 316 -4.75 11.31 -10.68
N THR A 317 -5.40 10.20 -11.02
CA THR A 317 -4.85 9.16 -11.88
C THR A 317 -5.88 8.68 -12.90
N THR A 318 -5.39 8.16 -14.02
CA THR A 318 -6.23 7.43 -14.98
C THR A 318 -6.13 5.93 -14.70
N ILE A 319 -7.26 5.28 -14.43
CA ILE A 319 -7.31 3.86 -14.07
C ILE A 319 -8.31 3.11 -14.94
N THR A 320 -7.94 1.91 -15.35
CA THR A 320 -8.86 0.85 -15.76
C THR A 320 -8.64 -0.35 -14.84
N ALA A 321 -9.53 -0.54 -13.89
CA ALA A 321 -9.53 -1.72 -13.02
C ALA A 321 -10.64 -2.68 -13.46
N GLN A 322 -10.31 -3.96 -13.61
CA GLN A 322 -11.25 -4.96 -14.11
C GLN A 322 -11.04 -6.31 -13.44
N SER A 323 -12.15 -6.95 -13.04
CA SER A 323 -12.19 -8.40 -12.83
C SER A 323 -12.88 -9.07 -14.01
N LEU A 324 -12.38 -10.23 -14.45
CA LEU A 324 -13.01 -10.99 -15.52
C LEU A 324 -14.08 -11.93 -14.96
N PRO A 325 -15.17 -12.19 -15.72
CA PRO A 325 -16.25 -13.06 -15.25
C PRO A 325 -15.80 -14.52 -15.18
N LEU A 326 -16.35 -15.22 -14.22
CA LEU A 326 -16.35 -16.67 -14.20
C LEU A 326 -17.16 -17.18 -15.39
N TYR A 327 -16.51 -17.82 -16.37
CA TYR A 327 -17.24 -18.67 -17.33
C TYR A 327 -17.80 -19.86 -16.55
N PRO A 328 -19.11 -20.15 -16.61
CA PRO A 328 -19.61 -21.40 -16.10
C PRO A 328 -18.92 -22.53 -16.87
N ASN A 329 -18.12 -23.34 -16.18
CA ASN A 329 -17.61 -24.57 -16.77
C ASN A 329 -18.78 -25.57 -16.76
N PRO A 330 -19.34 -25.96 -17.91
CA PRO A 330 -20.49 -26.86 -17.96
C PRO A 330 -20.24 -28.26 -17.36
N GLN A 331 -19.00 -28.59 -17.03
CA GLN A 331 -18.64 -29.85 -16.35
C GLN A 331 -18.79 -29.80 -14.82
N TYR A 332 -19.07 -28.66 -14.21
CA TYR A 332 -19.21 -28.49 -12.77
C TYR A 332 -20.50 -27.72 -12.45
N GLU A 333 -21.64 -28.22 -12.95
CA GLU A 333 -22.95 -27.57 -12.77
C GLU A 333 -23.32 -27.30 -11.29
N ASP A 334 -22.79 -28.10 -10.33
CA ASP A 334 -23.08 -27.96 -8.90
C ASP A 334 -22.00 -27.20 -8.10
N ALA A 335 -20.79 -27.12 -8.60
CA ALA A 335 -19.65 -26.52 -7.86
C ALA A 335 -19.36 -25.06 -8.21
N ALA A 336 -19.82 -24.58 -9.37
CA ALA A 336 -19.54 -23.22 -9.86
C ALA A 336 -20.43 -22.13 -9.22
N ILE A 337 -21.45 -22.52 -8.47
CA ILE A 337 -22.47 -21.58 -7.96
C ILE A 337 -22.10 -21.08 -6.55
N SER A 338 -21.04 -21.58 -5.91
CA SER A 338 -20.74 -21.29 -4.51
C SER A 338 -19.86 -20.06 -4.25
N GLY A 339 -19.43 -19.33 -5.28
CA GLY A 339 -18.58 -18.15 -5.12
C GLY A 339 -19.14 -16.90 -5.79
N GLY A 340 -19.09 -15.74 -5.13
CA GLY A 340 -19.39 -14.46 -5.76
C GLY A 340 -18.26 -14.03 -6.70
N PRO A 341 -18.56 -13.21 -7.74
CA PRO A 341 -17.55 -12.66 -8.62
C PRO A 341 -16.60 -11.72 -7.88
N ALA A 342 -15.38 -11.58 -8.37
CA ALA A 342 -14.47 -10.56 -7.91
C ALA A 342 -14.93 -9.16 -8.38
N VAL A 343 -14.55 -8.13 -7.64
CA VAL A 343 -14.86 -6.74 -7.96
C VAL A 343 -13.71 -6.06 -8.70
N ALA A 344 -13.97 -4.97 -9.39
CA ALA A 344 -12.93 -4.19 -10.05
C ALA A 344 -11.89 -3.67 -9.05
N VAL A 345 -12.36 -3.09 -7.93
CA VAL A 345 -11.54 -2.60 -6.82
C VAL A 345 -12.16 -3.11 -5.52
N GLY A 346 -11.41 -3.91 -4.75
CA GLY A 346 -11.90 -4.47 -3.49
C GLY A 346 -11.58 -5.96 -3.31
N ARG A 347 -12.56 -6.75 -2.87
CA ARG A 347 -12.39 -8.19 -2.62
C ARG A 347 -12.24 -9.01 -3.89
N GLY A 348 -11.50 -10.11 -3.77
CA GLY A 348 -11.52 -11.19 -4.74
C GLY A 348 -12.77 -12.08 -4.62
N SER A 349 -12.95 -13.01 -5.56
CA SER A 349 -14.03 -13.99 -5.50
C SER A 349 -13.84 -14.97 -4.34
N ASN A 350 -14.92 -15.47 -3.75
CA ASN A 350 -14.87 -16.47 -2.68
C ASN A 350 -15.34 -17.83 -3.19
N ARG A 351 -14.53 -18.86 -3.01
CA ARG A 351 -14.83 -20.23 -3.44
C ARG A 351 -15.62 -21.06 -2.39
N LEU A 352 -15.70 -20.63 -1.15
CA LEU A 352 -16.11 -21.47 -0.02
C LEU A 352 -17.31 -20.96 0.77
N GLY A 353 -18.26 -20.30 0.16
CA GLY A 353 -19.43 -20.20 0.98
C GLY A 353 -20.42 -19.09 0.75
N TRP A 354 -21.61 -19.54 0.64
CA TRP A 354 -22.89 -18.82 0.68
C TRP A 354 -23.15 -18.06 2.00
N THR A 355 -22.22 -17.98 2.92
CA THR A 355 -22.47 -17.39 4.22
C THR A 355 -22.43 -15.87 4.15
N SER A 356 -23.59 -15.31 3.96
CA SER A 356 -24.10 -14.06 4.54
C SER A 356 -23.56 -12.70 4.09
N VAL A 357 -22.50 -12.58 3.31
CA VAL A 357 -21.92 -11.28 2.96
C VAL A 357 -22.16 -10.92 1.48
N LEU A 358 -22.54 -11.85 0.66
CA LEU A 358 -22.47 -11.73 -0.80
C LEU A 358 -23.74 -11.20 -1.49
N PHE A 359 -24.88 -11.11 -0.82
CA PHE A 359 -26.14 -10.80 -1.46
C PHE A 359 -27.01 -9.73 -0.77
N ASN A 360 -26.43 -8.98 0.14
CA ASN A 360 -27.11 -7.77 0.58
C ASN A 360 -26.89 -6.70 -0.51
N PRO A 361 -27.94 -6.15 -1.14
CA PRO A 361 -27.80 -5.08 -2.14
C PRO A 361 -27.11 -3.83 -1.59
N GLU A 362 -27.03 -3.68 -0.27
CA GLU A 362 -26.27 -2.64 0.40
C GLU A 362 -24.76 -2.97 0.49
N PHE A 363 -24.34 -4.22 0.31
CA PHE A 363 -22.94 -4.66 0.46
C PHE A 363 -22.25 -5.04 -0.86
N GLY A 364 -22.87 -4.83 -2.00
CA GLY A 364 -22.32 -5.20 -3.32
C GLY A 364 -21.01 -4.50 -3.71
N LEU A 365 -20.61 -3.50 -2.99
CA LEU A 365 -19.39 -2.71 -3.23
C LEU A 365 -18.39 -2.78 -2.08
N LEU A 366 -18.61 -3.57 -1.00
CA LEU A 366 -18.06 -2.96 0.19
C LEU A 366 -17.79 -3.80 1.38
N HIS A 367 -16.60 -3.64 1.64
CA HIS A 367 -16.13 -2.82 2.79
C HIS A 367 -15.64 -1.47 2.29
N GLU A 368 -16.55 -0.55 2.05
CA GLU A 368 -16.38 0.76 1.44
C GLU A 368 -15.59 1.74 2.26
N GLU A 369 -15.55 1.56 3.56
CA GLU A 369 -14.75 2.39 4.45
C GLU A 369 -13.28 2.45 4.03
N ASN A 370 -12.85 1.49 3.20
CA ASN A 370 -11.47 1.28 2.84
C ASN A 370 -11.11 1.65 1.38
N VAL A 371 -12.05 2.06 0.55
CA VAL A 371 -11.78 2.51 -0.83
C VAL A 371 -12.12 3.98 -0.97
N LYS A 372 -11.12 4.82 -1.25
CA LYS A 372 -11.27 6.27 -1.41
C LYS A 372 -10.86 6.67 -2.83
N ILE A 373 -11.74 7.37 -3.54
CA ILE A 373 -11.47 7.90 -4.89
C ILE A 373 -11.61 9.41 -4.84
N GLY A 374 -10.66 10.14 -5.43
CA GLY A 374 -10.69 11.60 -5.41
C GLY A 374 -9.83 12.27 -6.47
N ALA A 375 -9.92 13.60 -6.53
CA ALA A 375 -9.08 14.47 -7.33
C ALA A 375 -8.53 15.62 -6.50
N SER A 376 -7.41 16.19 -6.92
CA SER A 376 -6.87 17.44 -6.36
C SER A 376 -7.57 18.66 -6.98
N ASP A 377 -7.35 19.83 -6.36
CA ASP A 377 -7.90 21.09 -6.86
C ASP A 377 -7.48 21.34 -8.32
N GLY A 378 -8.43 21.83 -9.14
CA GLY A 378 -8.22 22.08 -10.57
C GLY A 378 -8.29 20.85 -11.47
N LYS A 379 -8.58 19.66 -10.94
CA LYS A 379 -8.75 18.45 -11.72
C LYS A 379 -10.18 17.91 -11.62
N THR A 380 -10.63 17.26 -12.66
CA THR A 380 -11.92 16.53 -12.69
C THR A 380 -11.67 15.07 -12.94
N VAL A 381 -12.44 14.21 -12.30
CA VAL A 381 -12.39 12.76 -12.55
C VAL A 381 -13.70 12.33 -13.19
N GLN A 382 -13.60 11.76 -14.38
CA GLN A 382 -14.70 11.07 -15.02
C GLN A 382 -14.64 9.59 -14.61
N LEU A 383 -15.73 9.11 -14.01
CA LEU A 383 -15.86 7.73 -13.57
C LEU A 383 -16.87 7.00 -14.42
N SER A 384 -16.46 5.88 -14.98
CA SER A 384 -17.33 4.94 -15.69
C SER A 384 -17.28 3.59 -14.97
N ALA A 385 -18.44 3.09 -14.55
CA ALA A 385 -18.55 1.82 -13.85
C ALA A 385 -19.48 0.88 -14.61
N THR A 386 -19.01 -0.32 -14.91
CA THR A 386 -19.79 -1.38 -15.54
C THR A 386 -19.98 -2.52 -14.55
N GLY A 387 -21.24 -2.82 -14.27
CA GLY A 387 -21.60 -3.86 -13.31
C GLY A 387 -21.80 -5.22 -13.95
N TRP A 388 -21.61 -6.27 -13.16
CA TRP A 388 -22.02 -7.63 -13.47
C TRP A 388 -23.45 -7.87 -13.03
N GLN A 389 -24.26 -8.52 -13.88
CA GLN A 389 -25.61 -8.97 -13.56
C GLN A 389 -25.67 -10.49 -13.63
N TRP A 390 -26.37 -11.06 -12.66
CA TRP A 390 -26.76 -12.47 -12.72
C TRP A 390 -28.12 -12.58 -13.40
N ARG A 391 -28.18 -13.22 -14.54
CA ARG A 391 -29.43 -13.47 -15.28
C ARG A 391 -29.71 -14.97 -15.36
N ARG A 392 -30.99 -15.33 -15.24
CA ARG A 392 -31.46 -16.67 -15.57
C ARG A 392 -31.93 -16.65 -17.01
N SER A 393 -31.18 -17.24 -17.92
CA SER A 393 -31.55 -17.40 -19.33
C SER A 393 -31.70 -18.89 -19.62
N GLN A 394 -32.87 -19.27 -20.18
CA GLN A 394 -33.19 -20.65 -20.60
C GLN A 394 -32.95 -21.75 -19.53
N GLY A 395 -33.16 -21.41 -18.25
CA GLY A 395 -32.98 -22.36 -17.15
C GLY A 395 -31.58 -22.43 -16.56
N GLN A 396 -30.61 -21.74 -17.16
CA GLN A 396 -29.24 -21.60 -16.67
C GLN A 396 -28.98 -20.20 -16.17
N TYR A 397 -28.02 -20.03 -15.27
CA TYR A 397 -27.61 -18.73 -14.76
C TYR A 397 -26.35 -18.27 -15.50
N GLU A 398 -26.37 -17.05 -16.01
CA GLU A 398 -25.28 -16.43 -16.73
C GLU A 398 -24.94 -15.08 -16.11
N TRP A 399 -23.65 -14.76 -16.05
CA TRP A 399 -23.20 -13.41 -15.75
C TRP A 399 -23.12 -12.63 -17.06
N ASP A 400 -23.81 -11.51 -17.09
CA ASP A 400 -23.80 -10.60 -18.24
C ASP A 400 -23.33 -9.21 -17.79
N TRP A 401 -22.70 -8.46 -18.71
CA TRP A 401 -22.36 -7.07 -18.48
C TRP A 401 -23.62 -6.21 -18.38
N GLY A 402 -23.73 -5.46 -17.30
CA GLY A 402 -24.79 -4.47 -17.13
C GLY A 402 -24.49 -3.17 -17.86
N THR A 403 -25.36 -2.19 -17.70
CA THR A 403 -25.18 -0.86 -18.29
C THR A 403 -24.04 -0.12 -17.63
N THR A 404 -23.27 0.63 -18.42
CA THR A 404 -22.26 1.55 -17.94
C THR A 404 -22.95 2.80 -17.38
N THR A 405 -22.54 3.23 -16.20
CA THR A 405 -22.93 4.51 -15.60
C THR A 405 -21.73 5.44 -15.64
N GLU A 406 -21.89 6.59 -16.24
CA GLU A 406 -20.88 7.64 -16.27
C GLU A 406 -21.22 8.71 -15.22
N LEU A 407 -20.24 9.12 -14.46
CA LEU A 407 -20.35 10.18 -13.46
C LEU A 407 -19.18 11.12 -13.59
N LEU A 408 -19.46 12.40 -13.77
CA LEU A 408 -18.47 13.47 -13.61
C LEU A 408 -18.42 13.87 -12.14
N ILE A 409 -17.24 13.82 -11.57
CA ILE A 409 -17.01 14.25 -10.20
C ILE A 409 -16.38 15.62 -10.25
N PRO A 410 -17.16 16.68 -9.95
CA PRO A 410 -16.61 18.00 -9.79
C PRO A 410 -15.75 18.03 -8.52
N ASN A 411 -14.74 18.87 -8.53
CA ASN A 411 -13.73 18.99 -7.48
C ASN A 411 -14.22 19.78 -6.25
N GLU A 412 -15.35 19.39 -5.66
CA GLU A 412 -15.71 19.89 -4.34
C GLU A 412 -15.54 18.76 -3.31
N ASN A 413 -14.39 18.78 -2.63
CA ASN A 413 -14.01 17.82 -1.57
C ASN A 413 -13.82 16.35 -1.96
N GLY A 414 -13.64 16.02 -3.23
CA GLY A 414 -12.89 14.88 -3.73
C GLY A 414 -13.32 13.47 -3.33
N ARG A 415 -14.47 13.25 -2.73
CA ARG A 415 -14.97 11.91 -2.38
C ARG A 415 -16.16 11.54 -3.25
N VAL A 416 -15.97 10.48 -4.03
CA VAL A 416 -17.12 9.75 -4.56
C VAL A 416 -17.52 8.72 -3.55
N ASP A 417 -18.72 8.86 -3.06
CA ASP A 417 -19.42 7.80 -2.38
C ASP A 417 -19.93 6.81 -3.43
N LEU A 418 -19.18 5.72 -3.65
CA LEU A 418 -19.59 4.67 -4.59
C LEU A 418 -20.93 4.03 -4.21
N GLN A 419 -21.42 4.19 -2.96
CA GLN A 419 -22.75 3.76 -2.53
C GLN A 419 -23.87 4.51 -3.23
N ARG A 420 -23.63 5.75 -3.64
CA ARG A 420 -24.61 6.56 -4.37
C ARG A 420 -24.66 6.31 -5.86
N LEU A 421 -23.72 5.52 -6.40
CA LEU A 421 -23.84 5.02 -7.76
C LEU A 421 -25.00 4.01 -7.80
N SER A 422 -26.23 4.52 -7.83
CA SER A 422 -27.41 3.71 -8.09
C SER A 422 -27.34 3.20 -9.53
N LEU A 423 -26.68 2.07 -9.73
CA LEU A 423 -26.76 1.34 -10.98
C LEU A 423 -28.24 1.01 -11.22
N PRO A 424 -28.82 1.32 -12.38
CA PRO A 424 -30.26 1.37 -12.59
C PRO A 424 -31.02 0.03 -12.64
N TYR A 425 -30.53 -1.01 -11.97
CA TYR A 425 -31.10 -2.36 -12.09
C TYR A 425 -31.63 -2.95 -10.80
N ALA A 426 -32.92 -3.28 -10.85
CA ALA A 426 -33.58 -4.14 -9.88
C ALA A 426 -33.42 -5.60 -10.33
N CYS A 427 -32.45 -6.34 -9.80
CA CYS A 427 -32.60 -7.78 -9.72
C CYS A 427 -32.30 -8.25 -8.30
N ASN A 428 -32.99 -9.31 -7.89
CA ASN A 428 -33.02 -9.84 -6.52
C ASN A 428 -31.71 -10.50 -6.08
N TYR A 429 -30.63 -10.41 -6.87
CA TYR A 429 -29.36 -11.06 -6.64
C TYR A 429 -28.23 -10.05 -6.93
N GLY A 430 -27.58 -9.62 -5.92
CA GLY A 430 -26.48 -8.67 -5.81
C GLY A 430 -25.84 -8.05 -7.09
N ARG A 431 -25.42 -6.82 -6.97
CA ARG A 431 -24.73 -6.06 -8.03
C ARG A 431 -23.26 -5.93 -7.66
N VAL A 432 -22.39 -6.12 -8.64
CA VAL A 432 -20.94 -6.02 -8.45
C VAL A 432 -20.37 -5.15 -9.58
N ILE A 433 -19.54 -4.17 -9.26
CA ILE A 433 -18.77 -3.44 -10.25
C ILE A 433 -17.62 -4.31 -10.71
N GLY A 434 -17.73 -4.85 -11.92
CA GLY A 434 -16.69 -5.70 -12.53
C GLY A 434 -15.63 -4.92 -13.28
N ARG A 435 -15.94 -3.70 -13.74
CA ARG A 435 -15.03 -2.80 -14.43
C ARG A 435 -15.22 -1.38 -13.95
N LEU A 436 -14.12 -0.73 -13.56
CA LEU A 436 -14.04 0.66 -13.16
C LEU A 436 -13.01 1.36 -14.03
N GLU A 437 -13.43 2.44 -14.67
CA GLU A 437 -12.57 3.33 -15.45
C GLU A 437 -12.62 4.73 -14.83
N LEU A 438 -11.45 5.29 -14.58
CA LEU A 438 -11.30 6.67 -14.14
C LEU A 438 -10.38 7.41 -15.11
N HIS A 439 -10.84 8.55 -15.57
CA HIS A 439 -10.05 9.49 -16.35
C HIS A 439 -9.91 10.78 -15.56
N CYS A 440 -8.67 11.12 -15.22
CA CYS A 440 -8.35 12.40 -14.61
C CYS A 440 -7.86 13.35 -15.70
N GLU A 441 -8.58 14.44 -15.92
CA GLU A 441 -8.21 15.47 -16.88
C GLU A 441 -7.94 16.78 -16.14
N GLU A 442 -6.92 17.51 -16.58
CA GLU A 442 -6.81 18.91 -16.23
C GLU A 442 -7.97 19.66 -16.90
N SER A 443 -8.59 20.55 -16.16
CA SER A 443 -9.73 21.35 -16.65
C SER A 443 -9.26 22.30 -17.76
N THR A 444 -9.11 21.78 -18.96
CA THR A 444 -8.68 22.53 -20.15
C THR A 444 -9.83 23.09 -20.97
N CYS A 445 -10.97 23.40 -20.37
CA CYS A 445 -11.90 24.27 -21.07
C CYS A 445 -11.37 25.70 -21.00
N SER A 446 -10.77 26.20 -22.06
CA SER A 446 -10.59 27.64 -22.27
C SER A 446 -12.01 28.25 -22.38
N HIS A 447 -12.56 28.64 -21.24
CA HIS A 447 -13.92 29.13 -21.14
C HIS A 447 -14.09 30.39 -22.01
N GLU A 448 -14.82 30.25 -23.08
CA GLU A 448 -15.30 31.37 -23.87
C GLU A 448 -16.62 31.87 -23.27
N LEU A 449 -16.49 32.73 -22.25
CA LEU A 449 -17.63 33.27 -21.51
C LEU A 449 -18.43 34.28 -22.37
N GLY A 450 -19.72 34.16 -22.35
CA GLY A 450 -20.63 35.06 -23.07
C GLY A 450 -22.09 34.89 -22.64
N TRP A 451 -22.93 35.83 -23.05
CA TRP A 451 -24.38 35.74 -22.82
C TRP A 451 -24.94 34.59 -23.61
N THR A 452 -25.67 33.70 -22.93
CA THR A 452 -26.44 32.61 -23.53
C THR A 452 -27.92 32.79 -23.18
N ASP A 453 -28.78 32.67 -24.18
CA ASP A 453 -30.26 32.67 -23.98
C ASP A 453 -30.72 31.28 -23.54
N ARG A 454 -31.32 31.19 -22.37
CA ARG A 454 -31.93 29.97 -21.89
C ARG A 454 -33.16 30.31 -21.08
N ASP A 455 -34.31 29.85 -21.51
CA ASP A 455 -35.62 30.00 -20.84
C ASP A 455 -36.05 31.47 -20.54
N GLY A 456 -35.73 32.42 -21.45
CA GLY A 456 -36.11 33.82 -21.33
C GLY A 456 -35.23 34.66 -20.36
N CYS A 457 -34.13 34.09 -19.88
CA CYS A 457 -33.17 34.78 -19.05
C CYS A 457 -31.78 34.80 -19.70
N HIS A 458 -31.12 35.95 -19.66
CA HIS A 458 -29.72 36.03 -20.10
C HIS A 458 -28.79 35.47 -19.03
N ILE A 459 -28.08 34.39 -19.36
CA ILE A 459 -27.15 33.74 -18.47
C ILE A 459 -25.73 33.96 -19.01
N TRP A 460 -24.78 34.45 -18.15
CA TRP A 460 -23.37 34.53 -18.48
C TRP A 460 -22.73 33.17 -18.26
N ALA A 461 -22.42 32.48 -19.32
CA ALA A 461 -21.90 31.13 -19.25
C ALA A 461 -20.89 30.86 -20.37
N CYS A 462 -20.06 29.84 -20.20
CA CYS A 462 -19.18 29.34 -21.26
C CYS A 462 -20.00 28.82 -22.44
N LYS A 463 -19.78 29.39 -23.62
CA LYS A 463 -20.47 28.98 -24.87
C LYS A 463 -20.18 27.53 -25.30
N LYS A 464 -19.04 26.96 -24.81
CA LYS A 464 -18.59 25.61 -25.17
C LYS A 464 -19.10 24.53 -24.20
N CYS A 465 -19.04 24.78 -22.88
CA CYS A 465 -19.38 23.77 -21.87
C CYS A 465 -20.55 24.17 -20.96
N GLY A 466 -21.08 25.37 -21.07
CA GLY A 466 -22.21 25.85 -20.26
C GLY A 466 -21.86 26.20 -18.81
N ALA A 467 -20.57 26.13 -18.42
CA ALA A 467 -20.14 26.50 -17.08
C ALA A 467 -20.38 27.98 -16.81
N ARG A 468 -20.98 28.29 -15.65
CA ARG A 468 -21.25 29.67 -15.22
C ARG A 468 -20.02 30.23 -14.49
N ASP A 469 -19.72 31.52 -14.72
CA ASP A 469 -18.77 32.28 -13.92
C ASP A 469 -19.52 33.28 -13.03
N PRO A 470 -19.74 32.95 -11.76
CA PRO A 470 -20.46 33.83 -10.83
C PRO A 470 -19.82 35.21 -10.66
N ALA A 471 -18.50 35.30 -10.74
CA ALA A 471 -17.77 36.56 -10.57
C ALA A 471 -17.98 37.52 -11.76
N ALA A 472 -18.07 36.99 -12.99
CA ALA A 472 -18.33 37.78 -14.18
C ALA A 472 -19.80 38.20 -14.31
N GLU A 473 -20.72 37.40 -13.80
CA GLU A 473 -22.14 37.71 -13.74
C GLU A 473 -22.44 38.93 -12.85
N MET A 474 -21.74 39.01 -11.69
CA MET A 474 -21.88 40.12 -10.74
C MET A 474 -21.37 41.47 -11.30
N SER A 475 -20.31 41.50 -12.08
CA SER A 475 -19.70 42.74 -12.57
C SER A 475 -20.54 43.48 -13.63
N LYS A 476 -21.52 42.85 -14.25
CA LYS A 476 -22.33 43.42 -15.34
C LYS A 476 -23.75 43.81 -14.97
N GLN A 477 -24.30 43.33 -13.84
CA GLN A 477 -25.64 43.67 -13.37
C GLN A 477 -25.73 45.04 -12.66
N ASN A 478 -24.65 45.58 -12.19
CA ASN A 478 -24.64 46.77 -11.34
C ASN A 478 -24.82 48.10 -12.04
N ALA A 479 -25.09 48.17 -13.32
CA ALA A 479 -25.12 49.45 -14.07
C ALA A 479 -26.47 50.20 -14.06
N LYS A 480 -27.56 49.69 -13.49
CA LYS A 480 -28.90 50.30 -13.66
C LYS A 480 -29.77 50.48 -12.43
N HIS A 481 -29.42 49.95 -11.27
CA HIS A 481 -30.21 50.08 -10.06
C HIS A 481 -29.44 50.71 -8.91
N ILE A 482 -30.10 51.53 -8.09
CA ILE A 482 -29.49 52.14 -6.90
C ILE A 482 -29.84 51.23 -5.72
N PRO A 483 -28.87 50.55 -5.11
CA PRO A 483 -29.12 49.66 -3.98
C PRO A 483 -29.49 50.43 -2.71
N GLY A 484 -30.48 49.91 -1.99
CA GLY A 484 -30.86 50.34 -0.65
C GLY A 484 -30.17 49.48 0.43
N ASP A 485 -30.58 49.69 1.67
CA ASP A 485 -30.07 48.88 2.79
C ASP A 485 -30.60 47.41 2.72
N TRP A 486 -29.83 46.49 3.29
CA TRP A 486 -30.26 45.12 3.42
C TRP A 486 -31.42 44.96 4.40
N SER A 487 -32.44 44.27 4.01
CA SER A 487 -33.60 43.95 4.84
C SER A 487 -34.24 42.62 4.44
N ASN A 488 -34.47 41.75 5.41
CA ASN A 488 -35.05 40.41 5.17
C ASN A 488 -34.33 39.63 4.06
N GLN A 489 -33.00 39.53 4.17
CA GLN A 489 -32.16 38.79 3.24
C GLN A 489 -32.18 39.32 1.79
N LYS A 490 -32.60 40.55 1.58
CA LYS A 490 -32.71 41.18 0.26
C LYS A 490 -32.18 42.61 0.30
N GLN A 491 -31.51 42.99 -0.75
CA GLN A 491 -31.23 44.36 -1.07
C GLN A 491 -32.19 44.80 -2.20
N LEU A 492 -33.00 45.79 -1.92
CA LEU A 492 -33.97 46.29 -2.88
C LEU A 492 -33.46 47.56 -3.55
N CYS A 493 -33.83 47.76 -4.81
CA CYS A 493 -33.60 49.04 -5.47
C CYS A 493 -34.45 50.12 -4.82
N THR A 494 -33.82 51.19 -4.35
CA THR A 494 -34.49 52.34 -3.73
C THR A 494 -35.48 53.05 -4.64
N VAL A 495 -35.36 52.87 -5.94
CA VAL A 495 -36.20 53.56 -6.94
C VAL A 495 -37.39 52.69 -7.40
N CYS A 496 -37.20 51.40 -7.58
CA CYS A 496 -38.25 50.53 -8.18
C CYS A 496 -38.68 49.36 -7.29
N GLY A 497 -38.09 49.16 -6.12
CA GLY A 497 -38.43 48.03 -5.25
C GLY A 497 -38.03 46.68 -5.76
N HIS A 498 -37.36 46.59 -6.93
CA HIS A 498 -36.89 45.37 -7.48
C HIS A 498 -35.82 44.73 -6.57
N VAL A 499 -35.85 43.43 -6.39
CA VAL A 499 -34.82 42.71 -5.65
C VAL A 499 -33.57 42.71 -6.51
N LEU A 500 -32.54 43.49 -6.09
CA LEU A 500 -31.29 43.60 -6.79
C LEU A 500 -30.36 42.44 -6.41
N GLU A 501 -30.34 42.17 -5.13
CA GLU A 501 -29.45 41.19 -4.54
C GLU A 501 -30.19 40.40 -3.47
N ARG A 502 -29.75 39.21 -3.26
CA ARG A 502 -30.20 38.35 -2.16
C ARG A 502 -28.95 37.84 -1.46
N ASP A 503 -29.09 37.73 -0.16
CA ASP A 503 -28.14 37.05 0.65
C ASP A 503 -28.90 36.17 1.65
N THR A 504 -28.96 34.89 1.34
CA THR A 504 -29.62 33.89 2.17
C THR A 504 -28.62 32.98 2.88
N LYS A 505 -27.34 33.19 2.59
CA LYS A 505 -26.27 32.38 3.13
C LYS A 505 -25.69 33.06 4.37
N ALA A 506 -25.75 32.32 5.48
CA ALA A 506 -25.19 32.81 6.72
C ALA A 506 -23.63 32.93 6.65
N PRO A 507 -23.03 33.80 7.44
CA PRO A 507 -21.59 33.90 7.58
C PRO A 507 -20.91 32.56 7.82
N VAL A 508 -19.71 32.40 7.31
CA VAL A 508 -18.88 31.22 7.52
C VAL A 508 -17.73 31.58 8.44
N MET A 509 -17.58 30.79 9.48
CA MET A 509 -16.43 30.85 10.36
C MET A 509 -15.33 29.98 9.76
N GLU A 510 -14.31 30.61 9.19
CA GLU A 510 -13.19 29.90 8.59
C GLU A 510 -12.41 29.15 9.67
N THR A 511 -12.20 27.84 9.46
CA THR A 511 -11.51 26.96 10.39
C THR A 511 -12.21 26.68 11.73
N LEU A 512 -13.40 27.25 11.99
CA LEU A 512 -14.19 26.99 13.20
C LEU A 512 -15.47 26.25 12.85
N THR A 513 -15.66 25.07 13.41
CA THR A 513 -16.82 24.19 13.15
C THR A 513 -17.60 23.95 14.43
N ASP A 514 -18.92 24.05 14.36
CA ASP A 514 -19.80 23.81 15.50
C ASP A 514 -19.64 22.39 16.06
N GLY A 515 -19.60 22.28 17.38
CA GLY A 515 -19.42 21.01 18.11
C GLY A 515 -17.99 20.49 18.13
N GLU A 516 -17.06 21.10 17.41
CA GLU A 516 -15.68 20.64 17.34
C GLU A 516 -14.85 21.15 18.53
N SER A 517 -13.73 20.47 18.73
CA SER A 517 -12.75 20.81 19.74
C SER A 517 -11.42 21.14 19.09
N TYR A 518 -10.81 22.22 19.54
CA TYR A 518 -9.53 22.69 19.03
C TYR A 518 -8.47 22.68 20.12
N ILE A 519 -7.27 22.38 19.72
CA ILE A 519 -6.13 22.32 20.62
C ILE A 519 -5.20 23.49 20.28
N VAL A 520 -4.78 24.23 21.29
CA VAL A 520 -3.78 25.30 21.13
C VAL A 520 -2.50 24.93 21.87
N GLU A 521 -1.39 25.28 21.26
CA GLU A 521 -0.06 25.05 21.84
C GLU A 521 0.30 26.22 22.76
N ASP A 522 1.08 25.92 23.77
CA ASP A 522 1.75 26.95 24.54
C ASP A 522 2.73 27.72 23.65
N ASN A 523 2.85 29.00 23.87
CA ASN A 523 3.90 29.77 23.22
C ASN A 523 5.28 29.40 23.82
N ILE A 524 6.35 29.92 23.23
CA ILE A 524 7.74 29.63 23.63
C ILE A 524 8.02 30.01 25.11
N ASP A 525 7.23 30.87 25.71
CA ASP A 525 7.31 31.30 27.09
C ASP A 525 6.43 30.47 28.03
N GLY A 526 5.74 29.44 27.50
CA GLY A 526 4.84 28.57 28.25
C GLY A 526 3.47 29.18 28.58
N ASN A 527 3.13 30.32 27.98
CA ASN A 527 1.81 30.91 28.11
C ASN A 527 0.79 30.22 27.19
N PRO A 528 -0.49 30.12 27.59
CA PRO A 528 -1.51 29.54 26.74
C PRO A 528 -1.59 30.23 25.38
N GLY A 529 -1.59 29.46 24.31
CA GLY A 529 -1.88 29.95 22.98
C GLY A 529 -3.35 30.33 22.82
N ALA A 530 -3.68 30.90 21.69
CA ALA A 530 -5.05 31.17 21.29
C ALA A 530 -5.34 30.55 19.94
N TYR A 531 -6.51 29.96 19.78
CA TYR A 531 -7.01 29.53 18.48
C TYR A 531 -7.55 30.75 17.74
N THR A 532 -7.03 31.01 16.57
CA THR A 532 -7.46 32.13 15.73
C THR A 532 -8.30 31.67 14.56
N PHE A 533 -9.33 32.40 14.23
CA PHE A 533 -10.20 32.15 13.11
C PHE A 533 -10.62 33.46 12.46
N THR A 534 -11.10 33.37 11.24
CA THR A 534 -11.69 34.50 10.51
C THR A 534 -13.15 34.20 10.21
N VAL A 535 -13.92 35.24 10.00
CA VAL A 535 -15.32 35.14 9.58
C VAL A 535 -15.43 35.77 8.22
N SER A 536 -16.00 35.06 7.29
CA SER A 536 -16.32 35.53 5.96
C SER A 536 -17.82 35.46 5.74
N ASP A 537 -18.30 36.25 4.81
CA ASP A 537 -19.69 36.23 4.38
C ASP A 537 -19.71 35.83 2.89
N PRO A 538 -19.72 34.52 2.58
CA PRO A 538 -19.72 34.06 1.20
C PRO A 538 -21.15 34.10 0.65
N ALA A 539 -21.33 34.66 -0.54
CA ALA A 539 -22.62 34.60 -1.24
C ALA A 539 -23.02 33.16 -1.61
N ALA A 540 -24.31 32.87 -1.60
CA ALA A 540 -24.86 31.69 -2.25
C ALA A 540 -24.77 31.83 -3.77
N SER A 541 -24.89 30.71 -4.51
CA SER A 541 -24.83 30.74 -5.98
C SER A 541 -25.90 31.66 -6.57
N GLY A 542 -25.49 32.73 -7.21
CA GLY A 542 -26.36 33.75 -7.78
C GLY A 542 -26.86 34.80 -6.78
N GLU A 543 -26.26 34.88 -5.59
CA GLU A 543 -26.53 35.88 -4.57
C GLU A 543 -25.30 36.74 -4.32
N THR A 544 -25.44 37.77 -3.51
CA THR A 544 -24.37 38.73 -3.19
C THR A 544 -24.15 38.74 -1.70
N SER A 545 -22.93 38.65 -1.25
CA SER A 545 -22.57 38.79 0.17
C SER A 545 -22.98 40.18 0.69
N SER A 546 -23.69 40.20 1.78
CA SER A 546 -24.10 41.43 2.45
C SER A 546 -23.00 41.99 3.37
N GLY A 547 -22.00 41.21 3.65
CA GLY A 547 -20.87 41.53 4.53
C GLY A 547 -21.20 41.33 6.02
N ILE A 548 -20.16 41.12 6.80
CA ILE A 548 -20.28 40.88 8.27
C ILE A 548 -20.78 42.13 8.98
N LYS A 549 -21.80 41.97 9.80
CA LYS A 549 -22.37 43.02 10.67
C LYS A 549 -21.76 42.98 12.06
N SER A 550 -21.66 41.81 12.65
CA SER A 550 -21.13 41.64 14.01
C SER A 550 -20.67 40.21 14.25
N VAL A 551 -19.67 40.08 15.10
CA VAL A 551 -19.27 38.80 15.70
C VAL A 551 -19.24 38.95 17.19
N THR A 552 -19.82 37.99 17.91
CA THR A 552 -19.76 37.94 19.38
C THR A 552 -19.15 36.62 19.85
N ILE A 553 -18.40 36.68 20.94
CA ILE A 553 -17.88 35.52 21.65
C ILE A 553 -18.45 35.49 23.06
N ASN A 554 -19.19 34.45 23.41
CA ASN A 554 -19.94 34.34 24.66
C ASN A 554 -20.84 35.57 24.92
N GLY A 555 -21.41 36.14 23.86
CA GLY A 555 -22.28 37.30 23.91
C GLY A 555 -21.57 38.66 23.92
N GLU A 556 -20.24 38.69 24.04
CA GLU A 556 -19.46 39.93 24.01
C GLU A 556 -19.02 40.27 22.60
N PRO A 557 -19.26 41.49 22.08
CA PRO A 557 -18.85 41.93 20.76
C PRO A 557 -17.34 41.88 20.58
N GLN A 558 -16.92 41.49 19.39
CA GLN A 558 -15.52 41.40 19.01
C GLN A 558 -15.24 42.25 17.77
N ASP A 559 -14.10 42.91 17.75
CA ASP A 559 -13.63 43.62 16.56
C ASP A 559 -12.73 42.73 15.69
N GLY A 560 -13.08 42.59 14.40
CA GLY A 560 -12.37 41.74 13.44
C GLY A 560 -11.35 42.44 12.57
N PRO A 561 -10.65 41.76 11.64
CA PRO A 561 -11.11 40.58 10.91
C PRO A 561 -10.67 39.23 11.49
N THR A 562 -9.74 39.21 12.44
CA THR A 562 -9.26 37.96 13.06
C THR A 562 -9.70 37.90 14.50
N TYR A 563 -10.28 36.78 14.88
CA TYR A 563 -10.81 36.55 16.22
C TYR A 563 -9.98 35.48 16.92
N SER A 564 -9.97 35.46 18.26
CA SER A 564 -9.17 34.52 19.01
C SER A 564 -9.94 33.94 20.20
N LEU A 565 -9.77 32.65 20.41
CA LEU A 565 -10.30 31.89 21.53
C LEU A 565 -9.12 31.39 22.36
N SER A 566 -9.00 31.87 23.59
CA SER A 566 -7.88 31.54 24.46
C SER A 566 -8.05 30.17 25.10
N ALA A 567 -6.95 29.44 25.25
CA ALA A 567 -6.97 28.27 26.10
C ALA A 567 -7.16 28.67 27.57
N PRO A 568 -7.81 27.82 28.42
CA PRO A 568 -7.97 28.10 29.81
C PRO A 568 -6.62 28.17 30.53
N ASP A 569 -6.53 29.08 31.51
CA ASP A 569 -5.36 29.20 32.39
C ASP A 569 -5.27 28.03 33.39
N GLY A 570 -4.09 27.39 33.44
CA GLY A 570 -3.65 26.52 34.54
C GLY A 570 -4.10 25.05 34.47
N GLY A 571 -3.13 24.18 34.64
CA GLY A 571 -3.29 22.74 34.84
C GLY A 571 -3.65 21.92 33.61
N ASN A 572 -3.64 20.60 33.75
CA ASN A 572 -4.23 19.68 32.79
C ASN A 572 -5.70 19.98 32.65
N ASN A 573 -6.07 20.62 31.56
CA ASN A 573 -7.44 21.09 31.38
C ASN A 573 -8.21 20.14 30.48
N ASP A 574 -8.57 18.98 31.06
CA ASP A 574 -9.38 17.95 30.38
C ASP A 574 -10.79 18.45 30.06
N ALA A 575 -11.22 19.54 30.67
CA ALA A 575 -12.54 20.11 30.42
C ALA A 575 -12.58 21.08 29.22
N GLY A 576 -11.44 21.69 28.88
CA GLY A 576 -11.38 22.76 27.91
C GLY A 576 -12.18 24.00 28.30
N ALA A 577 -12.00 25.11 27.58
CA ALA A 577 -12.90 26.28 27.66
C ALA A 577 -13.94 26.21 26.55
N GLU A 578 -15.20 26.34 26.90
CA GLU A 578 -16.28 26.37 25.91
C GLU A 578 -16.56 27.81 25.50
N TYR A 579 -16.66 27.99 24.20
CA TYR A 579 -16.95 29.27 23.56
C TYR A 579 -18.13 29.14 22.61
N THR A 580 -19.09 30.03 22.72
CA THR A 580 -20.17 30.21 21.77
C THR A 580 -19.84 31.45 20.92
N VAL A 581 -19.62 31.25 19.66
CA VAL A 581 -19.36 32.30 18.67
C VAL A 581 -20.59 32.50 17.82
N VAL A 582 -21.06 33.72 17.70
CA VAL A 582 -22.16 34.07 16.78
C VAL A 582 -21.70 35.13 15.82
N ALA A 583 -21.82 34.84 14.55
CA ALA A 583 -21.57 35.79 13.45
C ALA A 583 -22.87 36.14 12.77
N THR A 584 -23.13 37.42 12.62
CA THR A 584 -24.32 37.96 11.94
C THR A 584 -23.89 38.84 10.76
N ASP A 585 -24.47 38.66 9.60
CA ASP A 585 -24.29 39.50 8.42
C ASP A 585 -25.24 40.70 8.39
N ASN A 586 -25.08 41.59 7.41
CA ASN A 586 -25.95 42.74 7.24
C ASN A 586 -27.35 42.37 6.73
N ALA A 587 -27.52 41.20 6.11
CA ALA A 587 -28.81 40.67 5.64
C ALA A 587 -29.60 40.03 6.79
N GLY A 588 -28.99 39.82 7.94
CA GLY A 588 -29.59 39.23 9.16
C GLY A 588 -29.49 37.72 9.24
N ASN A 589 -28.66 37.08 8.42
CA ASN A 589 -28.37 35.66 8.58
C ASN A 589 -27.35 35.46 9.70
N GLU A 590 -27.48 34.39 10.44
CA GLU A 590 -26.62 34.09 11.57
C GLU A 590 -26.00 32.69 11.48
N THR A 591 -24.75 32.59 11.87
CA THR A 591 -24.09 31.33 12.12
C THR A 591 -23.62 31.29 13.56
N THR A 592 -23.93 30.21 14.25
CA THR A 592 -23.48 29.96 15.61
C THR A 592 -22.60 28.73 15.62
N ALA A 593 -21.47 28.82 16.30
CA ALA A 593 -20.61 27.67 16.58
C ALA A 593 -20.29 27.64 18.07
N THR A 594 -20.54 26.48 18.70
CA THR A 594 -20.10 26.20 20.07
C THR A 594 -18.94 25.24 20.00
N VAL A 595 -17.80 25.69 20.45
CA VAL A 595 -16.54 24.96 20.33
C VAL A 595 -15.82 24.87 21.65
N ARG A 596 -14.92 23.94 21.80
CA ARG A 596 -14.13 23.76 23.01
C ARG A 596 -12.66 23.88 22.72
N ILE A 597 -11.94 24.73 23.45
CA ILE A 597 -10.52 24.98 23.30
C ILE A 597 -9.76 24.29 24.41
N TYR A 598 -8.88 23.38 24.03
CA TYR A 598 -8.00 22.66 24.93
C TYR A 598 -6.59 23.18 24.81
N ARG A 599 -5.83 23.11 25.90
CA ARG A 599 -4.41 23.39 25.88
C ARG A 599 -3.66 22.15 25.41
N ARG A 600 -2.76 22.32 24.45
CA ARG A 600 -1.92 21.21 23.98
C ARG A 600 -0.78 20.98 24.97
N HIS A 601 -0.74 19.80 25.53
CA HIS A 601 0.35 19.36 26.36
C HIS A 601 1.20 18.34 25.64
N HIS A 602 2.52 18.55 25.68
CA HIS A 602 3.48 17.64 25.10
C HIS A 602 4.07 16.75 26.20
N TYR A 603 4.13 15.48 25.91
CA TYR A 603 4.69 14.47 26.80
C TYR A 603 5.69 13.62 26.07
N THR A 604 6.45 12.83 26.81
CA THR A 604 7.38 11.87 26.26
C THR A 604 6.91 10.45 26.59
N VAL A 605 6.78 9.66 25.55
CA VAL A 605 6.61 8.22 25.66
C VAL A 605 7.99 7.57 25.61
N THR A 606 8.28 6.68 26.56
CA THR A 606 9.46 5.83 26.55
C THR A 606 9.08 4.41 26.16
N PHE A 607 9.89 3.75 25.36
CA PHE A 607 9.62 2.39 24.90
C PHE A 607 10.45 1.37 25.67
N ASP A 608 9.75 0.44 26.35
CA ASP A 608 10.36 -0.73 26.98
C ASP A 608 10.04 -1.98 26.15
N SER A 609 11.04 -2.54 25.53
CA SER A 609 10.89 -3.73 24.69
C SER A 609 10.52 -5.02 25.44
N THR A 610 10.47 -5.01 26.77
CA THR A 610 10.07 -6.14 27.62
C THR A 610 10.72 -7.46 27.23
N GLY A 611 12.05 -7.46 27.17
CA GLY A 611 12.87 -8.61 26.77
C GLY A 611 12.95 -8.88 25.26
N GLY A 612 12.47 -7.95 24.42
CA GLY A 612 12.74 -7.92 22.99
C GLY A 612 14.06 -7.21 22.65
N SER A 613 14.34 -7.04 21.36
CA SER A 613 15.50 -6.28 20.89
C SER A 613 15.41 -4.81 21.32
N GLU A 614 16.57 -4.18 21.54
CA GLU A 614 16.57 -2.72 21.71
C GLU A 614 15.99 -2.03 20.48
N VAL A 615 15.18 -1.00 20.73
CA VAL A 615 14.68 -0.11 19.70
C VAL A 615 15.62 1.08 19.54
N ILE A 616 15.77 1.56 18.30
CA ILE A 616 16.69 2.67 17.98
C ILE A 616 16.18 3.96 18.61
N GLU A 617 14.89 4.25 18.45
CA GLU A 617 14.24 5.38 19.08
C GLU A 617 13.63 4.94 20.40
N LYS A 618 14.27 5.31 21.50
CA LYS A 618 13.84 4.92 22.85
C LYS A 618 12.72 5.81 23.38
N THR A 619 12.50 6.95 22.78
CA THR A 619 11.50 7.91 23.20
C THR A 619 10.80 8.54 22.00
N MET A 620 9.55 8.94 22.19
CA MET A 620 8.75 9.66 21.22
C MET A 620 8.06 10.83 21.91
N ALA A 621 8.16 12.02 21.32
CA ALA A 621 7.35 13.15 21.73
C ALA A 621 5.90 12.93 21.29
N VAL A 622 4.96 13.15 22.19
CA VAL A 622 3.53 12.96 21.96
C VAL A 622 2.74 14.13 22.48
N THR A 623 1.58 14.32 21.96
CA THR A 623 0.66 15.39 22.35
C THR A 623 -0.61 14.77 22.95
N TYR A 624 -1.06 15.32 24.05
CA TYR A 624 -2.33 14.90 24.66
C TYR A 624 -3.49 15.03 23.67
N GLY A 625 -4.31 13.99 23.60
CA GLY A 625 -5.48 13.93 22.73
C GLY A 625 -5.19 13.65 21.26
N GLU A 626 -3.93 13.64 20.81
CA GLU A 626 -3.60 13.32 19.44
C GLU A 626 -3.39 11.83 19.20
N GLN A 627 -3.65 11.41 17.97
CA GLN A 627 -3.36 10.06 17.52
C GLN A 627 -1.85 9.83 17.55
N LEU A 628 -1.42 8.77 18.20
CA LEU A 628 -0.01 8.40 18.20
C LEU A 628 0.44 8.04 16.80
N GLY A 629 1.64 8.49 16.45
CA GLY A 629 2.31 8.18 15.18
C GLY A 629 2.91 6.78 15.14
N ASP A 630 3.81 6.59 14.20
CA ASP A 630 4.53 5.34 14.02
C ASP A 630 5.50 5.11 15.18
N MET A 631 5.50 3.92 15.71
CA MET A 631 6.32 3.47 16.83
C MET A 631 7.32 2.42 16.37
N PRO A 632 8.47 2.29 17.03
CA PRO A 632 9.42 1.25 16.68
C PRO A 632 8.83 -0.14 16.89
N VAL A 633 9.27 -1.09 16.08
CA VAL A 633 8.85 -2.50 16.17
C VAL A 633 10.04 -3.33 16.64
N PRO A 634 10.06 -3.77 17.90
CA PRO A 634 11.11 -4.65 18.41
C PRO A 634 10.91 -6.08 17.92
N MET A 635 11.97 -6.89 18.01
CA MET A 635 11.94 -8.31 17.70
C MET A 635 12.28 -9.14 18.93
N ARG A 636 11.68 -10.34 19.04
CA ARG A 636 12.00 -11.30 20.09
C ARG A 636 11.91 -12.71 19.51
N THR A 637 13.04 -13.43 19.58
CA THR A 637 13.09 -14.80 19.08
C THR A 637 12.03 -15.66 19.72
N GLY A 638 11.26 -16.37 18.91
CA GLY A 638 10.20 -17.26 19.40
C GLY A 638 8.90 -16.56 19.82
N TYR A 639 8.77 -15.28 19.63
CA TYR A 639 7.58 -14.52 19.99
C TYR A 639 7.14 -13.62 18.86
N PHE A 640 5.84 -13.38 18.81
CA PHE A 640 5.20 -12.39 17.94
C PHE A 640 4.97 -11.11 18.73
N PHE A 641 5.34 -9.97 18.16
CA PHE A 641 5.09 -8.66 18.74
C PHE A 641 3.59 -8.33 18.63
N ARG A 642 2.93 -8.19 19.76
CA ARG A 642 1.50 -7.88 19.83
C ARG A 642 1.21 -6.39 19.68
N GLY A 643 2.15 -5.54 20.11
CA GLY A 643 2.00 -4.10 20.11
C GLY A 643 2.54 -3.43 21.36
N TRP A 644 2.33 -2.11 21.44
CA TRP A 644 2.73 -1.27 22.56
C TRP A 644 1.56 -1.00 23.50
N TYR A 645 1.74 -1.25 24.79
CA TYR A 645 0.72 -1.12 25.84
C TYR A 645 1.23 -0.29 27.00
N ASP A 646 0.32 0.36 27.76
CA ASP A 646 0.68 1.15 28.95
C ASP A 646 0.97 0.30 30.19
N ALA A 647 0.97 -1.01 30.06
CA ALA A 647 1.36 -1.94 31.13
C ALA A 647 2.09 -3.16 30.50
N PRO A 648 3.03 -3.80 31.26
CA PRO A 648 3.74 -4.99 30.78
C PRO A 648 2.81 -6.18 30.50
N VAL A 649 1.69 -6.26 31.18
CA VAL A 649 0.67 -7.30 31.05
C VAL A 649 -0.69 -6.62 31.01
N GLU A 650 -1.54 -7.00 30.07
CA GLU A 650 -2.83 -6.32 29.84
C GLU A 650 -2.64 -4.84 29.52
N GLY A 651 -3.52 -3.95 30.00
CA GLY A 651 -3.42 -2.52 29.73
C GLY A 651 -4.03 -2.08 28.40
N LYS A 652 -3.99 -0.78 28.14
CA LYS A 652 -4.51 -0.17 26.93
C LYS A 652 -3.47 -0.26 25.83
N CYS A 653 -3.92 -0.68 24.65
CA CYS A 653 -3.09 -0.71 23.45
C CYS A 653 -2.98 0.70 22.84
N TYR A 654 -1.76 1.14 22.63
CA TYR A 654 -1.44 2.41 21.99
C TYR A 654 -0.82 2.24 20.60
N GLY A 655 -0.21 1.10 20.32
CA GLY A 655 0.34 0.75 19.01
C GLY A 655 0.16 -0.72 18.69
N ASN A 656 -0.18 -1.04 17.43
CA ASN A 656 -0.36 -2.41 16.97
C ASN A 656 0.97 -3.13 16.69
N SER A 657 0.88 -4.37 16.21
CA SER A 657 2.02 -5.20 15.84
C SER A 657 2.92 -4.62 14.74
N ASP A 658 2.40 -3.71 13.93
CA ASP A 658 3.14 -3.04 12.86
C ASP A 658 3.73 -1.69 13.31
N GLY A 659 3.61 -1.37 14.62
CA GLY A 659 4.06 -0.11 15.18
C GLY A 659 3.16 1.08 14.86
N LYS A 660 1.95 0.87 14.33
CA LYS A 660 1.03 1.96 14.05
C LYS A 660 0.24 2.35 15.30
N GLY A 661 0.15 3.64 15.56
CA GLY A 661 -0.65 4.15 16.65
C GLY A 661 -2.13 3.80 16.51
N THR A 662 -2.70 3.16 17.52
CA THR A 662 -4.10 2.70 17.55
C THR A 662 -4.99 3.56 18.43
N SER A 663 -4.38 4.37 19.27
CA SER A 663 -5.09 5.18 20.26
C SER A 663 -4.54 6.60 20.28
N ARG A 664 -5.38 7.52 20.76
CA ARG A 664 -4.93 8.86 21.12
C ARG A 664 -4.17 8.80 22.45
N TYR A 665 -3.18 9.68 22.62
CA TYR A 665 -2.47 9.80 23.88
C TYR A 665 -3.37 10.46 24.91
N ASP A 666 -3.74 9.73 25.95
CA ASP A 666 -4.70 10.14 26.98
C ASP A 666 -4.09 10.24 28.38
N LYS A 667 -2.77 10.16 28.49
CA LYS A 667 -2.06 10.35 29.76
C LYS A 667 -1.69 11.82 29.94
N THR A 668 -1.77 12.27 31.18
CA THR A 668 -1.46 13.65 31.57
C THR A 668 -0.04 13.79 32.14
N GLU A 669 0.82 12.83 31.82
CA GLU A 669 2.23 12.75 32.24
C GLU A 669 3.04 11.90 31.26
N ASN A 670 4.36 11.98 31.33
CA ASN A 670 5.22 11.07 30.57
C ASN A 670 4.91 9.63 30.96
N CYS A 671 4.90 8.74 30.00
CA CYS A 671 4.62 7.33 30.27
C CYS A 671 5.64 6.40 29.59
N THR A 672 5.66 5.17 30.09
CA THR A 672 6.37 4.08 29.42
C THR A 672 5.36 3.19 28.74
N LEU A 673 5.59 2.89 27.47
CA LEU A 673 4.88 1.85 26.74
C LEU A 673 5.74 0.58 26.71
N TYR A 674 5.08 -0.51 27.01
CA TYR A 674 5.68 -1.83 27.11
C TYR A 674 5.33 -2.67 25.91
N ALA A 675 6.33 -3.30 25.31
CA ALA A 675 6.10 -4.30 24.29
C ALA A 675 5.40 -5.52 24.89
N GLN A 676 4.27 -5.90 24.33
CA GLN A 676 3.65 -7.17 24.68
C GLN A 676 3.89 -8.21 23.60
N TRP A 677 4.04 -9.45 24.04
CA TRP A 677 4.49 -10.55 23.23
C TRP A 677 3.51 -11.72 23.32
N VAL A 678 3.32 -12.36 22.19
CA VAL A 678 2.64 -13.66 22.13
C VAL A 678 3.69 -14.70 21.80
N ILE A 679 3.76 -15.74 22.60
CA ILE A 679 4.67 -16.83 22.32
C ILE A 679 4.22 -17.58 21.06
N ASN A 680 5.17 -17.86 20.19
CA ASN A 680 4.89 -18.63 18.99
C ASN A 680 4.92 -20.13 19.30
N ARG A 681 4.15 -20.86 18.56
CA ARG A 681 4.15 -22.33 18.61
C ARG A 681 4.88 -22.88 17.42
N TYR A 682 5.69 -23.88 17.67
CA TYR A 682 6.45 -24.57 16.63
C TYR A 682 6.22 -26.07 16.71
N THR A 683 6.61 -26.77 15.65
CA THR A 683 6.39 -28.19 15.51
C THR A 683 7.68 -28.93 15.21
N ILE A 684 7.93 -29.97 15.96
CA ILE A 684 8.94 -30.97 15.64
C ILE A 684 8.22 -32.17 15.01
N THR A 685 8.57 -32.43 13.78
CA THR A 685 8.08 -33.60 13.04
C THR A 685 9.13 -34.71 13.06
N PHE A 686 8.70 -35.93 13.32
CA PHE A 686 9.57 -37.09 13.33
C PHE A 686 9.34 -37.92 12.06
N ASP A 687 10.30 -37.85 11.14
CA ASP A 687 10.32 -38.74 9.97
C ASP A 687 10.95 -40.08 10.37
N THR A 688 10.13 -41.05 10.63
CA THR A 688 10.60 -42.36 11.11
C THR A 688 11.21 -43.21 9.99
N VAL A 689 11.26 -42.74 8.76
CA VAL A 689 11.89 -43.40 7.60
C VAL A 689 11.42 -44.86 7.47
N GLY A 690 10.10 -45.06 7.55
CA GLY A 690 9.47 -46.38 7.45
C GLY A 690 9.43 -47.20 8.78
N GLY A 691 9.69 -46.57 9.89
CA GLY A 691 9.42 -47.09 11.23
C GLY A 691 8.01 -46.76 11.72
N SER A 692 7.68 -47.19 12.97
CA SER A 692 6.41 -46.84 13.60
C SER A 692 6.22 -45.33 13.66
N GLU A 693 5.00 -44.87 13.37
CA GLU A 693 4.66 -43.47 13.40
C GLU A 693 4.89 -42.85 14.77
N ILE A 694 5.43 -41.63 14.78
CA ILE A 694 5.53 -40.78 15.95
C ILE A 694 4.79 -39.49 15.67
N ALA A 695 3.86 -39.15 16.54
CA ALA A 695 3.11 -37.91 16.41
C ALA A 695 4.05 -36.68 16.52
N PRO A 696 3.85 -35.66 15.69
CA PRO A 696 4.64 -34.42 15.82
C PRO A 696 4.35 -33.73 17.16
N ILE A 697 5.37 -33.12 17.72
CA ILE A 697 5.25 -32.34 18.96
C ILE A 697 5.07 -30.86 18.57
N THR A 698 3.91 -30.29 18.91
CA THR A 698 3.61 -28.89 18.69
C THR A 698 3.37 -28.21 20.02
N GLN A 699 4.23 -27.27 20.38
CA GLN A 699 4.14 -26.55 21.64
C GLN A 699 4.78 -25.17 21.55
N ASP A 700 4.66 -24.41 22.61
CA ASP A 700 5.19 -23.04 22.66
C ASP A 700 6.71 -23.05 22.63
N TYR A 701 7.29 -21.99 22.04
CA TYR A 701 8.74 -21.79 22.00
C TYR A 701 9.38 -21.92 23.38
N ASP A 702 10.57 -22.49 23.40
CA ASP A 702 11.42 -22.68 24.61
C ASP A 702 10.77 -23.55 25.72
N THR A 703 9.62 -24.18 25.48
CA THR A 703 9.06 -25.17 26.43
C THR A 703 9.79 -26.48 26.32
N ALA A 704 9.96 -27.15 27.46
CA ALA A 704 10.68 -28.42 27.54
C ALA A 704 10.04 -29.49 26.68
N ILE A 705 10.84 -30.19 25.91
CA ILE A 705 10.41 -31.28 25.05
C ILE A 705 10.59 -32.61 25.78
N THR A 706 9.55 -33.39 25.80
CA THR A 706 9.66 -34.80 26.20
C THR A 706 9.91 -35.60 24.93
N ALA A 707 11.11 -36.18 24.85
CA ALA A 707 11.47 -37.02 23.72
C ALA A 707 10.46 -38.20 23.59
N PRO A 708 9.97 -38.49 22.39
CA PRO A 708 9.13 -39.66 22.17
C PRO A 708 9.93 -40.96 22.38
N ALA A 709 9.21 -42.05 22.57
CA ALA A 709 9.83 -43.37 22.58
C ALA A 709 10.47 -43.67 21.21
N ASP A 710 11.54 -44.42 21.22
CA ASP A 710 12.23 -44.81 20.01
C ASP A 710 11.27 -45.56 19.05
N PRO A 711 11.28 -45.22 17.76
CA PRO A 711 10.47 -45.91 16.78
C PRO A 711 10.97 -47.36 16.57
N THR A 712 10.06 -48.20 16.19
CA THR A 712 10.37 -49.61 15.84
C THR A 712 10.21 -49.81 14.33
N ARG A 713 11.08 -50.62 13.76
CA ARG A 713 11.02 -51.01 12.35
C ARG A 713 11.42 -52.46 12.18
N GLU A 714 10.55 -53.25 11.58
CA GLU A 714 10.82 -54.66 11.37
C GLU A 714 12.09 -54.87 10.53
N GLY A 715 13.01 -55.68 11.02
CA GLY A 715 14.29 -55.94 10.36
C GLY A 715 15.38 -54.88 10.57
N TYR A 716 15.15 -53.90 11.41
CA TYR A 716 16.10 -52.84 11.67
C TYR A 716 16.25 -52.54 13.15
N THR A 717 17.43 -52.09 13.54
CA THR A 717 17.69 -51.53 14.87
C THR A 717 17.74 -50.03 14.76
N PHE A 718 16.98 -49.33 15.58
CA PHE A 718 17.09 -47.88 15.69
C PHE A 718 18.47 -47.53 16.28
N ILE A 719 19.19 -46.61 15.62
CA ILE A 719 20.53 -46.18 16.02
C ILE A 719 20.57 -44.68 16.34
N GLY A 720 19.42 -44.07 16.52
CA GLY A 720 19.27 -42.67 16.86
C GLY A 720 18.67 -41.84 15.74
N TRP A 721 18.64 -40.58 15.98
CA TRP A 721 18.12 -39.57 15.06
C TRP A 721 19.25 -38.93 14.23
N ASP A 722 18.93 -38.27 13.16
CA ASP A 722 19.92 -37.54 12.31
C ASP A 722 20.44 -36.26 12.97
N MET A 723 19.67 -35.72 13.90
CA MET A 723 20.04 -34.61 14.78
C MET A 723 19.54 -34.89 16.20
N GLU A 724 20.13 -34.28 17.18
CA GLU A 724 19.69 -34.37 18.57
C GLU A 724 18.32 -33.74 18.75
N ILE A 725 17.43 -34.37 19.48
CA ILE A 725 16.14 -33.79 19.84
C ILE A 725 16.43 -32.60 20.78
N PRO A 726 16.03 -31.38 20.42
CA PRO A 726 16.28 -30.23 21.27
C PRO A 726 15.66 -30.41 22.66
N ALA A 727 16.32 -29.91 23.69
CA ALA A 727 15.79 -29.95 25.06
C ALA A 727 14.53 -29.08 25.23
N THR A 728 14.46 -28.00 24.44
CA THR A 728 13.32 -27.08 24.41
C THR A 728 12.91 -26.81 22.96
N MET A 729 11.65 -26.39 22.77
CA MET A 729 11.09 -26.10 21.44
C MET A 729 11.87 -24.97 20.75
N PRO A 730 12.48 -25.23 19.59
CA PRO A 730 13.24 -24.21 18.86
C PRO A 730 12.31 -23.13 18.27
N ALA A 731 12.90 -21.99 17.86
CA ALA A 731 12.15 -20.90 17.23
C ALA A 731 11.87 -21.14 15.72
N GLU A 732 11.76 -22.38 15.33
CA GLU A 732 11.45 -22.80 13.95
C GLU A 732 10.83 -24.22 13.95
N ASN A 733 10.11 -24.53 12.88
CA ASN A 733 9.65 -25.91 12.67
C ASN A 733 10.81 -26.77 12.15
N ILE A 734 11.07 -27.89 12.78
CA ILE A 734 12.13 -28.82 12.39
C ILE A 734 11.57 -30.21 12.10
N THR A 735 12.28 -30.94 11.27
CA THR A 735 12.02 -32.36 11.01
C THR A 735 13.24 -33.18 11.38
N ILE A 736 13.07 -34.16 12.24
CA ILE A 736 14.10 -35.04 12.74
C ILE A 736 13.89 -36.44 12.14
N LYS A 737 14.94 -37.00 11.54
CA LYS A 737 14.84 -38.26 10.81
C LYS A 737 15.50 -39.42 11.57
N ALA A 738 14.80 -40.56 11.59
CA ALA A 738 15.33 -41.77 12.19
C ALA A 738 16.45 -42.37 11.36
N LYS A 739 17.51 -42.80 12.05
CA LYS A 739 18.58 -43.61 11.48
C LYS A 739 18.40 -45.07 11.86
N TRP A 740 18.57 -45.93 10.91
CA TRP A 740 18.33 -47.35 11.06
C TRP A 740 19.58 -48.14 10.68
N LYS A 741 19.85 -49.21 11.42
CA LYS A 741 20.85 -50.21 11.09
C LYS A 741 20.11 -51.52 10.77
N ASP A 742 20.39 -52.06 9.60
CA ASP A 742 19.82 -53.33 9.18
C ASP A 742 20.28 -54.47 10.11
N ILE A 743 19.32 -55.25 10.62
CA ILE A 743 19.62 -56.44 11.40
C ILE A 743 19.88 -57.57 10.40
N LYS A 744 21.13 -57.74 10.01
CA LYS A 744 21.49 -58.90 9.21
C LYS A 744 21.09 -60.15 9.96
N LYS A 745 20.09 -60.87 9.45
CA LYS A 745 19.79 -62.22 9.90
C LYS A 745 21.09 -63.05 9.85
N PRO A 746 21.53 -63.72 10.91
CA PRO A 746 22.67 -64.58 10.81
C PRO A 746 22.30 -65.74 9.89
N THR A 747 22.91 -65.81 8.73
CA THR A 747 22.92 -67.03 7.90
C THR A 747 23.90 -68.02 8.51
N GLY A 748 23.45 -68.66 9.57
CA GLY A 748 24.17 -69.77 10.16
C GLY A 748 23.51 -71.07 9.75
N GLU A 749 23.98 -71.69 8.68
CA GLU A 749 23.74 -73.14 8.50
C GLU A 749 24.38 -73.89 9.66
N ILE A 750 23.55 -74.46 10.51
CA ILE A 750 23.97 -75.49 11.47
C ILE A 750 24.23 -76.78 10.69
N LYS A 751 25.48 -77.04 10.34
CA LYS A 751 25.89 -78.40 9.93
C LYS A 751 25.94 -79.29 11.17
N ILE A 752 24.96 -80.17 11.31
CA ILE A 752 25.00 -81.24 12.23
C ILE A 752 25.93 -82.31 11.58
N SER A 753 27.14 -82.51 12.06
CA SER A 753 27.92 -83.70 11.74
C SER A 753 27.50 -84.83 12.63
N GLU A 754 26.81 -85.76 12.07
CA GLU A 754 26.71 -87.09 12.70
C GLU A 754 28.07 -87.81 12.63
N ASN A 755 28.70 -88.09 13.78
CA ASN A 755 29.73 -89.07 13.89
C ASN A 755 29.17 -90.25 14.70
N SER A 756 29.22 -91.35 14.02
CA SER A 756 28.97 -92.73 14.43
C SER A 756 29.54 -93.15 15.77
#